data_1160908ab5d5951e5a729b800f07b3e8
#
_entry.id   1160908ab5d5951e5a729b800f07b3e8
#
_cell.length_a   1.000
_cell.length_b   1.000
_cell.length_c   1.000
_cell.angle_alpha   90.00
_cell.angle_beta   90.00
_cell.angle_gamma   90.00
#
_symmetry.space_group_name_H-M   'P 1'
#
loop_
_entity.id
_entity.type
_entity.pdbx_description
1 polymer ?
#
loop_
_entity_poly.entity_id
_entity_poly.type
_entity_poly.pdbx_seq_one_letter_code
_entity_poly.pdbx_strand_id
1 'polypeptide(L)'
;MTHHLDPGRLSRQKLFPMPRIASVLLPMPLPEAFDYAEPEGLGLALGDHVTVPLGPRVIRGVVTALRDGTGGNRPLKPVLEKLDDPSLPPGVLTFIDWAARYSVDVPGWPLAMALRGLRHPPPKPDKVLVLTGTQPGRMTPARLKVLAAAKDGPLSGAALANAAGVSAGVVKGLVDEGALAPEFIEADNSFPAPDLSLPPQSLNPSQQACADVLVEMLGQGGFQAALLDGVTGSGKTEVYLEAVAAALAEDPDSQVLILLPEIALTQAVMMRFEARFGAVPAEWHSGVAPPKRRRVWEGVASGRARIVVGARSALFLPFRSLRLIVVDEEHDSSFKQEEGFIYQARDLAVARAKIEGALVVLASATPSLESLFNAHSGRYRWLRLGARHGTAQLPDISLIDMRETPPEAGRWLSKPLVKAMAVTLERGEQSMLFLNRRGYAPLVLCKACGEKMRSPDTDSWLVEHRYTGRLVCHLTGFSMKKPEACPHCGAKDSLVSIGPGVERVEEEARFLFPDARIAVFSSDTVMDAAGARALVDSMAAGEIDILVATQAAAKGHNFPNLTLVGVVDADLSLRGGDLRAGERTFQLLAQAAGRAGRHEKPGRAMLQTYTPDHAVLQALKAQDRDAFVEAELRMREEAGLPPFGRLAAVIASGPDGAALDAYVEALAAVIPNAEGVEVFGPADAPLSLVRGRRRKRFLVRADRTVDLQGFMSAWRARAKVPNSVRVVIDIDPYSFL
;
A
#
# COMPACT_ATOMS: atom_id res chain seq x y z
N MET A 1 -70.14 13.52 -59.87
CA MET A 1 -68.94 14.36 -59.80
C MET A 1 -68.10 13.82 -58.67
N THR A 2 -67.14 13.03 -58.98
CA THR A 2 -66.24 12.32 -58.10
C THR A 2 -64.95 13.13 -57.94
N HIS A 3 -64.67 13.62 -56.74
CA HIS A 3 -63.39 14.22 -56.47
C HIS A 3 -62.42 13.17 -55.95
N HIS A 4 -61.37 12.88 -56.69
CA HIS A 4 -60.17 12.16 -56.28
C HIS A 4 -59.40 13.01 -55.29
N LEU A 5 -59.10 12.45 -54.07
CA LEU A 5 -58.13 12.93 -53.15
C LEU A 5 -56.80 12.15 -53.35
N ASP A 6 -55.78 12.90 -53.70
CA ASP A 6 -54.41 12.46 -53.91
C ASP A 6 -53.72 12.12 -52.54
N PRO A 7 -53.18 10.89 -52.36
CA PRO A 7 -52.45 10.53 -51.14
C PRO A 7 -50.94 10.62 -51.32
N GLY A 8 -50.41 11.86 -51.32
CA GLY A 8 -48.99 12.03 -51.60
C GLY A 8 -48.33 13.25 -50.98
N ARG A 9 -48.29 13.37 -49.67
CA ARG A 9 -47.28 14.18 -48.92
C ARG A 9 -47.25 13.81 -47.46
N LEU A 10 -46.76 12.64 -47.14
CA LEU A 10 -46.17 12.40 -45.85
C LEU A 10 -44.79 13.04 -45.86
N SER A 11 -44.68 14.26 -45.28
CA SER A 11 -43.41 14.90 -45.01
C SER A 11 -42.63 13.98 -44.08
N ARG A 12 -41.50 13.46 -44.56
CA ARG A 12 -40.48 12.87 -43.69
C ARG A 12 -40.06 13.95 -42.70
N GLN A 13 -40.69 14.01 -41.52
CA GLN A 13 -40.11 14.69 -40.37
C GLN A 13 -38.72 14.06 -40.16
N LYS A 14 -37.67 14.82 -40.45
CA LYS A 14 -36.33 14.51 -39.98
C LYS A 14 -36.47 14.40 -38.44
N LEU A 15 -36.44 13.17 -37.92
CA LEU A 15 -36.21 12.96 -36.51
C LEU A 15 -34.82 13.57 -36.21
N PHE A 16 -34.80 14.80 -35.70
CA PHE A 16 -33.60 15.31 -35.08
C PHE A 16 -33.32 14.43 -33.88
N PRO A 17 -32.13 13.84 -33.77
CA PRO A 17 -31.80 13.07 -32.57
C PRO A 17 -32.03 13.97 -31.37
N MET A 18 -32.74 13.46 -30.35
CA MET A 18 -32.94 14.17 -29.10
C MET A 18 -31.56 14.52 -28.50
N PRO A 19 -31.35 15.74 -28.03
CA PRO A 19 -30.09 16.12 -27.43
C PRO A 19 -29.79 15.20 -26.23
N ARG A 20 -28.57 14.69 -26.17
CA ARG A 20 -28.13 13.79 -25.10
C ARG A 20 -27.39 14.58 -24.00
N ILE A 21 -27.61 14.21 -22.78
CA ILE A 21 -26.94 14.73 -21.60
C ILE A 21 -25.95 13.70 -21.09
N ALA A 22 -24.69 14.12 -20.93
CA ALA A 22 -23.64 13.33 -20.30
C ALA A 22 -23.43 13.80 -18.85
N SER A 23 -23.65 12.91 -17.90
CA SER A 23 -23.23 13.14 -16.51
C SER A 23 -21.75 12.78 -16.41
N VAL A 24 -20.91 13.75 -16.09
CA VAL A 24 -19.45 13.63 -16.05
C VAL A 24 -18.95 13.76 -14.61
N LEU A 25 -18.33 12.70 -14.12
CA LEU A 25 -17.66 12.71 -12.84
C LEU A 25 -16.25 13.29 -12.98
N LEU A 26 -15.90 14.23 -12.10
CA LEU A 26 -14.60 14.89 -12.10
C LEU A 26 -13.69 14.31 -10.99
N PRO A 27 -12.38 14.18 -11.23
CA PRO A 27 -11.42 13.66 -10.21
C PRO A 27 -11.07 14.72 -9.17
N MET A 28 -12.08 15.24 -8.50
CA MET A 28 -12.02 16.34 -7.54
C MET A 28 -12.99 16.06 -6.38
N PRO A 29 -12.81 16.67 -5.21
CA PRO A 29 -13.69 16.49 -4.05
C PRO A 29 -15.07 17.16 -4.23
N LEU A 30 -15.81 16.75 -5.25
CA LEU A 30 -17.14 17.22 -5.57
C LEU A 30 -18.18 16.14 -5.24
N PRO A 31 -19.37 16.53 -4.75
CA PRO A 31 -20.33 15.57 -4.21
C PRO A 31 -20.95 14.65 -5.25
N GLU A 32 -21.02 15.08 -6.50
CA GLU A 32 -21.71 14.37 -7.58
C GLU A 32 -21.13 14.69 -8.95
N ALA A 33 -21.55 13.92 -9.96
CA ALA A 33 -21.25 14.22 -11.35
C ALA A 33 -22.02 15.43 -11.85
N PHE A 34 -21.46 16.17 -12.80
CA PHE A 34 -22.07 17.32 -13.43
C PHE A 34 -22.63 16.96 -14.81
N ASP A 35 -23.77 17.57 -15.13
CA ASP A 35 -24.40 17.38 -16.42
C ASP A 35 -23.86 18.35 -17.47
N TYR A 36 -23.54 17.79 -18.64
CA TYR A 36 -23.08 18.51 -19.83
C TYR A 36 -23.90 18.07 -21.05
N ALA A 37 -24.07 18.97 -22.00
CA ALA A 37 -24.66 18.61 -23.29
C ALA A 37 -23.64 17.82 -24.11
N GLU A 38 -24.07 16.72 -24.74
CA GLU A 38 -23.26 16.01 -25.73
C GLU A 38 -23.37 16.73 -27.07
N PRO A 39 -22.25 17.21 -27.63
CA PRO A 39 -22.26 17.77 -29.01
C PRO A 39 -22.65 16.71 -30.04
N GLU A 40 -23.35 17.13 -31.10
CA GLU A 40 -23.72 16.25 -32.19
C GLU A 40 -22.48 15.60 -32.83
N GLY A 41 -22.51 14.30 -33.01
CA GLY A 41 -21.42 13.52 -33.61
C GLY A 41 -20.29 13.10 -32.66
N LEU A 42 -20.29 13.47 -31.38
CA LEU A 42 -19.22 13.10 -30.44
C LEU A 42 -19.28 11.61 -30.02
N GLY A 43 -20.48 11.00 -30.02
CA GLY A 43 -20.67 9.56 -29.80
C GLY A 43 -20.13 9.07 -28.46
N LEU A 44 -20.52 9.72 -27.35
CA LEU A 44 -20.08 9.36 -26.01
C LEU A 44 -20.68 8.04 -25.56
N ALA A 45 -19.87 7.28 -24.84
CA ALA A 45 -20.23 6.05 -24.14
C ALA A 45 -19.88 6.15 -22.63
N LEU A 46 -20.44 5.22 -21.83
CA LEU A 46 -20.08 5.11 -20.42
C LEU A 46 -18.59 4.80 -20.28
N GLY A 47 -17.94 5.45 -19.34
CA GLY A 47 -16.52 5.29 -19.09
C GLY A 47 -15.61 6.15 -19.96
N ASP A 48 -16.12 6.80 -20.99
CA ASP A 48 -15.32 7.66 -21.87
C ASP A 48 -14.68 8.81 -21.07
N HIS A 49 -13.43 9.08 -21.43
CA HIS A 49 -12.70 10.22 -20.92
C HIS A 49 -13.03 11.46 -21.76
N VAL A 50 -13.40 12.53 -21.08
CA VAL A 50 -13.79 13.78 -21.74
C VAL A 50 -13.11 14.98 -21.09
N THR A 51 -13.00 16.08 -21.84
CA THR A 51 -12.69 17.38 -21.26
C THR A 51 -13.94 18.23 -21.18
N VAL A 52 -14.14 18.88 -20.03
CA VAL A 52 -15.31 19.70 -19.75
C VAL A 52 -14.94 21.03 -19.10
N PRO A 53 -15.73 22.11 -19.29
CA PRO A 53 -15.49 23.38 -18.64
C PRO A 53 -16.05 23.39 -17.21
N LEU A 54 -15.17 23.69 -16.22
CA LEU A 54 -15.56 23.93 -14.82
C LEU A 54 -15.10 25.34 -14.40
N GLY A 55 -16.01 26.30 -14.36
CA GLY A 55 -15.65 27.71 -14.21
C GLY A 55 -14.73 28.16 -15.38
N PRO A 56 -13.56 28.75 -15.09
CA PRO A 56 -12.59 29.17 -16.11
C PRO A 56 -11.63 28.04 -16.53
N ARG A 57 -11.74 26.86 -15.93
CA ARG A 57 -10.81 25.73 -16.16
C ARG A 57 -11.43 24.71 -17.09
N VAL A 58 -10.58 24.04 -17.87
CA VAL A 58 -10.90 22.83 -18.59
C VAL A 58 -10.37 21.65 -17.79
N ILE A 59 -11.21 20.69 -17.48
CA ILE A 59 -10.88 19.57 -16.60
C ILE A 59 -11.24 18.27 -17.28
N ARG A 60 -10.38 17.27 -17.13
CA ARG A 60 -10.67 15.87 -17.51
C ARG A 60 -11.71 15.30 -16.55
N GLY A 61 -12.70 14.63 -17.12
CA GLY A 61 -13.69 13.86 -16.39
C GLY A 61 -13.98 12.53 -17.08
N VAL A 62 -14.88 11.76 -16.48
CA VAL A 62 -15.33 10.48 -17.02
C VAL A 62 -16.85 10.46 -17.09
N VAL A 63 -17.39 9.98 -18.20
CA VAL A 63 -18.84 9.84 -18.40
C VAL A 63 -19.38 8.70 -17.55
N THR A 64 -20.28 9.00 -16.62
CA THR A 64 -20.86 8.03 -15.70
C THR A 64 -22.33 7.72 -15.98
N ALA A 65 -23.03 8.58 -16.71
CA ALA A 65 -24.38 8.33 -17.20
C ALA A 65 -24.66 9.09 -18.48
N LEU A 66 -25.53 8.54 -19.31
CA LEU A 66 -26.05 9.18 -20.52
C LEU A 66 -27.57 9.10 -20.50
N ARG A 67 -28.24 10.21 -20.82
CA ARG A 67 -29.69 10.27 -20.89
C ARG A 67 -30.16 11.22 -21.98
N ASP A 68 -31.30 10.97 -22.55
CA ASP A 68 -31.93 11.87 -23.51
C ASP A 68 -32.60 13.05 -22.77
N GLY A 69 -32.51 14.27 -23.32
CA GLY A 69 -33.10 15.44 -22.71
C GLY A 69 -32.36 16.74 -22.96
N THR A 70 -32.92 17.86 -22.51
CA THR A 70 -32.40 19.21 -22.74
C THR A 70 -31.81 19.88 -21.49
N GLY A 71 -31.73 19.18 -20.35
CA GLY A 71 -31.10 19.72 -19.11
C GLY A 71 -31.97 20.69 -18.29
N GLY A 72 -33.27 20.76 -18.53
CA GLY A 72 -34.20 21.64 -17.81
C GLY A 72 -34.10 23.11 -18.18
N ASN A 73 -34.39 24.04 -17.22
CA ASN A 73 -34.49 25.48 -17.48
C ASN A 73 -33.15 26.21 -17.70
N ARG A 74 -31.99 25.52 -17.53
CA ARG A 74 -30.67 26.15 -17.75
C ARG A 74 -29.96 25.45 -18.91
N PRO A 75 -29.37 26.19 -19.87
CA PRO A 75 -28.59 25.60 -20.93
C PRO A 75 -27.35 24.91 -20.33
N LEU A 76 -27.15 23.64 -20.65
CA LEU A 76 -25.97 22.89 -20.26
C LEU A 76 -24.76 23.36 -21.09
N LYS A 77 -23.60 23.43 -20.43
CA LYS A 77 -22.34 23.63 -21.14
C LYS A 77 -22.00 22.35 -21.92
N PRO A 78 -21.41 22.46 -23.14
CA PRO A 78 -21.05 21.28 -23.91
C PRO A 78 -19.84 20.56 -23.34
N VAL A 79 -19.76 19.26 -23.55
CA VAL A 79 -18.50 18.52 -23.52
C VAL A 79 -17.59 19.09 -24.59
N LEU A 80 -16.33 19.37 -24.31
CA LEU A 80 -15.41 20.03 -25.24
C LEU A 80 -14.77 19.03 -26.18
N GLU A 81 -14.36 17.88 -25.66
CA GLU A 81 -13.60 16.88 -26.41
C GLU A 81 -13.79 15.50 -25.76
N LYS A 82 -13.84 14.47 -26.58
CA LYS A 82 -13.65 13.07 -26.19
C LYS A 82 -12.18 12.72 -26.35
N LEU A 83 -11.56 12.21 -25.29
CA LEU A 83 -10.15 11.82 -25.29
C LEU A 83 -9.99 10.38 -25.77
N ASP A 84 -8.86 10.09 -26.44
CA ASP A 84 -8.57 8.76 -27.01
C ASP A 84 -8.09 7.72 -25.97
N ASP A 85 -8.04 8.09 -24.69
CA ASP A 85 -7.68 7.13 -23.63
C ASP A 85 -8.75 6.01 -23.55
N PRO A 86 -8.35 4.77 -23.23
CA PRO A 86 -9.30 3.65 -23.07
C PRO A 86 -10.38 3.96 -22.03
N SER A 87 -11.63 3.72 -22.36
CA SER A 87 -12.77 3.96 -21.47
C SER A 87 -12.68 3.12 -20.18
N LEU A 88 -13.11 3.69 -19.06
CA LEU A 88 -13.18 2.92 -17.80
C LEU A 88 -14.26 1.83 -17.90
N PRO A 89 -13.93 0.57 -17.58
CA PRO A 89 -14.91 -0.52 -17.56
C PRO A 89 -16.07 -0.25 -16.58
N PRO A 90 -17.29 -0.76 -16.86
CA PRO A 90 -18.45 -0.59 -16.00
C PRO A 90 -18.23 -1.08 -14.54
N GLY A 91 -17.48 -2.19 -14.36
CA GLY A 91 -17.11 -2.70 -13.03
C GLY A 91 -16.29 -1.69 -12.22
N VAL A 92 -15.37 -0.97 -12.89
CA VAL A 92 -14.57 0.08 -12.27
C VAL A 92 -15.42 1.29 -11.84
N LEU A 93 -16.37 1.70 -12.67
CA LEU A 93 -17.30 2.80 -12.34
C LEU A 93 -18.18 2.42 -11.15
N THR A 94 -18.70 1.19 -11.12
CA THR A 94 -19.46 0.64 -9.99
C THR A 94 -18.61 0.58 -8.73
N PHE A 95 -17.34 0.17 -8.84
CA PHE A 95 -16.43 0.12 -7.70
C PHE A 95 -16.10 1.51 -7.16
N ILE A 96 -15.89 2.50 -8.02
CA ILE A 96 -15.65 3.90 -7.63
C ILE A 96 -16.83 4.44 -6.80
N ASP A 97 -18.05 4.26 -7.29
CA ASP A 97 -19.25 4.70 -6.60
C ASP A 97 -19.46 3.95 -5.27
N TRP A 98 -19.28 2.63 -5.26
CA TRP A 98 -19.37 1.82 -4.05
C TRP A 98 -18.32 2.24 -3.01
N ALA A 99 -17.06 2.43 -3.42
CA ALA A 99 -15.97 2.81 -2.52
C ALA A 99 -16.21 4.19 -1.87
N ALA A 100 -16.71 5.15 -2.65
CA ALA A 100 -17.09 6.46 -2.13
C ALA A 100 -18.20 6.37 -1.09
N ARG A 101 -19.27 5.64 -1.38
CA ARG A 101 -20.40 5.44 -0.44
C ARG A 101 -19.96 4.70 0.82
N TYR A 102 -19.16 3.64 0.66
CA TYR A 102 -18.65 2.87 1.80
C TYR A 102 -17.81 3.74 2.75
N SER A 103 -16.95 4.59 2.20
CA SER A 103 -16.06 5.48 2.97
C SER A 103 -16.73 6.77 3.43
N VAL A 104 -18.02 6.97 3.14
CA VAL A 104 -18.77 8.21 3.42
C VAL A 104 -18.04 9.43 2.85
N ASP A 105 -17.50 9.28 1.66
CA ASP A 105 -16.75 10.33 0.95
C ASP A 105 -17.32 10.56 -0.46
N VAL A 106 -16.74 11.50 -1.19
CA VAL A 106 -17.23 11.90 -2.52
C VAL A 106 -16.59 11.04 -3.63
N PRO A 107 -17.34 10.70 -4.70
CA PRO A 107 -16.87 9.77 -5.73
C PRO A 107 -15.70 10.31 -6.57
N GLY A 108 -15.47 11.61 -6.57
CA GLY A 108 -14.32 12.20 -7.24
C GLY A 108 -12.96 11.78 -6.68
N TRP A 109 -12.89 11.38 -5.39
CA TRP A 109 -11.65 10.89 -4.80
C TRP A 109 -11.22 9.52 -5.32
N PRO A 110 -12.05 8.44 -5.26
CA PRO A 110 -11.68 7.17 -5.86
C PRO A 110 -11.50 7.27 -7.38
N LEU A 111 -12.25 8.15 -8.09
CA LEU A 111 -11.97 8.44 -9.49
C LEU A 111 -10.55 9.02 -9.68
N ALA A 112 -10.13 9.96 -8.84
CA ALA A 112 -8.78 10.52 -8.89
C ALA A 112 -7.69 9.45 -8.66
N MET A 113 -8.00 8.40 -7.90
CA MET A 113 -7.13 7.23 -7.74
C MET A 113 -7.07 6.41 -9.04
N ALA A 114 -8.21 6.15 -9.66
CA ALA A 114 -8.31 5.39 -10.90
C ALA A 114 -7.58 6.09 -12.07
N LEU A 115 -7.59 7.42 -12.10
CA LEU A 115 -6.96 8.22 -13.15
C LEU A 115 -5.50 8.60 -12.88
N ARG A 116 -4.86 8.04 -11.84
CA ARG A 116 -3.47 8.40 -11.47
C ARG A 116 -2.47 8.20 -12.59
N GLY A 117 -2.63 7.18 -13.41
CA GLY A 117 -1.76 6.91 -14.56
C GLY A 117 -1.84 7.99 -15.64
N LEU A 118 -3.00 8.62 -15.79
CA LEU A 118 -3.27 9.63 -16.82
C LEU A 118 -2.95 11.07 -16.41
N ARG A 119 -2.38 11.31 -15.23
CA ARG A 119 -1.99 12.66 -14.76
C ARG A 119 -0.87 13.29 -15.59
N HIS A 120 -0.08 12.47 -16.24
CA HIS A 120 1.04 12.90 -17.09
C HIS A 120 0.71 12.65 -18.56
N PRO A 121 1.23 13.47 -19.47
CA PRO A 121 1.08 13.23 -20.91
C PRO A 121 1.66 11.87 -21.31
N PRO A 122 1.24 11.31 -22.45
CA PRO A 122 1.85 10.10 -22.99
C PRO A 122 3.37 10.29 -23.15
N PRO A 123 4.17 9.23 -23.01
CA PRO A 123 5.60 9.31 -23.30
C PRO A 123 5.78 9.79 -24.72
N LYS A 124 6.76 10.64 -24.92
CA LYS A 124 7.11 11.05 -26.28
C LYS A 124 7.57 9.82 -27.07
N PRO A 125 7.26 9.73 -28.36
CA PRO A 125 7.79 8.67 -29.20
C PRO A 125 9.31 8.60 -29.10
N ASP A 126 9.84 7.41 -29.03
CA ASP A 126 11.28 7.19 -28.96
C ASP A 126 11.92 7.57 -30.30
N LYS A 127 12.89 8.48 -30.25
CA LYS A 127 13.69 8.83 -31.41
C LYS A 127 14.73 7.74 -31.64
N VAL A 128 14.53 6.93 -32.66
CA VAL A 128 15.47 5.89 -33.09
C VAL A 128 16.13 6.27 -34.40
N LEU A 129 17.23 5.62 -34.73
CA LEU A 129 17.93 5.79 -35.99
C LEU A 129 17.77 4.53 -36.84
N VAL A 130 17.35 4.72 -38.09
CA VAL A 130 17.15 3.67 -39.07
C VAL A 130 18.09 3.87 -40.27
N LEU A 131 18.44 2.79 -40.94
CA LEU A 131 19.26 2.83 -42.16
C LEU A 131 18.42 3.41 -43.32
N THR A 132 18.95 4.38 -44.03
CA THR A 132 18.32 4.99 -45.20
C THR A 132 18.67 4.30 -46.52
N GLY A 133 19.71 3.46 -46.50
CA GLY A 133 20.32 2.91 -47.72
C GLY A 133 21.36 3.82 -48.37
N THR A 134 21.53 5.06 -47.92
CA THR A 134 22.56 5.99 -48.38
C THR A 134 23.93 5.55 -47.88
N GLN A 135 24.90 5.46 -48.80
CA GLN A 135 26.29 5.15 -48.42
C GLN A 135 26.99 6.41 -47.91
N PRO A 136 27.64 6.36 -46.75
CA PRO A 136 28.43 7.50 -46.27
C PRO A 136 29.67 7.73 -47.10
N GLY A 137 30.07 8.97 -47.25
CA GLY A 137 31.20 9.37 -48.12
C GLY A 137 32.55 8.79 -47.74
N ARG A 138 32.75 8.41 -46.45
CA ARG A 138 33.97 7.74 -45.97
C ARG A 138 33.60 6.57 -45.06
N MET A 139 34.01 5.36 -45.43
CA MET A 139 33.82 4.16 -44.62
C MET A 139 35.03 3.96 -43.69
N THR A 140 34.79 3.98 -42.40
CA THR A 140 35.78 3.67 -41.36
C THR A 140 35.35 2.42 -40.60
N PRO A 141 36.27 1.68 -39.93
CA PRO A 141 35.90 0.53 -39.12
C PRO A 141 34.83 0.85 -38.05
N ALA A 142 34.88 2.04 -37.45
CA ALA A 142 33.89 2.51 -36.47
C ALA A 142 32.52 2.71 -37.11
N ARG A 143 32.44 3.31 -38.29
CA ARG A 143 31.18 3.50 -39.05
C ARG A 143 30.58 2.18 -39.51
N LEU A 144 31.42 1.23 -39.93
CA LEU A 144 30.95 -0.13 -40.30
C LEU A 144 30.29 -0.83 -39.13
N LYS A 145 30.83 -0.75 -37.90
CA LYS A 145 30.24 -1.29 -36.69
C LYS A 145 28.88 -0.68 -36.40
N VAL A 146 28.73 0.63 -36.56
CA VAL A 146 27.45 1.34 -36.36
C VAL A 146 26.41 0.87 -37.38
N LEU A 147 26.75 0.80 -38.66
CA LEU A 147 25.88 0.36 -39.72
C LEU A 147 25.48 -1.13 -39.57
N ALA A 148 26.40 -1.97 -39.07
CA ALA A 148 26.11 -3.36 -38.74
C ALA A 148 25.11 -3.45 -37.59
N ALA A 149 25.34 -2.75 -36.48
CA ALA A 149 24.43 -2.72 -35.35
C ALA A 149 23.03 -2.15 -35.71
N ALA A 150 22.97 -1.18 -36.65
CA ALA A 150 21.70 -0.63 -37.13
C ALA A 150 20.90 -1.60 -38.03
N LYS A 151 21.50 -2.69 -38.54
CA LYS A 151 20.78 -3.75 -39.27
C LYS A 151 19.97 -4.67 -38.36
N ASP A 152 20.40 -4.80 -37.08
CA ASP A 152 19.73 -5.66 -36.11
C ASP A 152 18.42 -5.05 -35.59
N GLY A 153 18.15 -3.76 -35.90
CA GLY A 153 16.91 -3.08 -35.58
C GLY A 153 17.07 -1.60 -35.26
N PRO A 154 15.98 -0.87 -35.15
CA PRO A 154 15.96 0.55 -34.77
C PRO A 154 16.48 0.74 -33.34
N LEU A 155 17.49 1.58 -33.15
CA LEU A 155 18.07 1.88 -31.83
C LEU A 155 18.19 3.40 -31.64
N SER A 156 18.13 3.87 -30.39
CA SER A 156 18.45 5.25 -30.08
C SER A 156 19.93 5.54 -30.39
N GLY A 157 20.28 6.78 -30.68
CA GLY A 157 21.67 7.14 -31.02
C GLY A 157 22.68 6.75 -29.93
N ALA A 158 22.29 6.82 -28.66
CA ALA A 158 23.10 6.38 -27.54
C ALA A 158 23.25 4.84 -27.48
N ALA A 159 22.14 4.12 -27.67
CA ALA A 159 22.13 2.66 -27.69
C ALA A 159 22.95 2.12 -28.87
N LEU A 160 22.84 2.76 -30.03
CA LEU A 160 23.59 2.41 -31.23
C LEU A 160 25.10 2.63 -31.06
N ALA A 161 25.50 3.75 -30.42
CA ALA A 161 26.88 4.02 -30.08
C ALA A 161 27.45 2.97 -29.10
N ASN A 162 26.69 2.60 -28.09
CA ASN A 162 27.07 1.56 -27.12
C ASN A 162 27.17 0.17 -27.78
N ALA A 163 26.20 -0.23 -28.58
CA ALA A 163 26.17 -1.52 -29.26
C ALA A 163 27.36 -1.66 -30.24
N ALA A 164 27.72 -0.55 -30.92
CA ALA A 164 28.85 -0.52 -31.83
C ALA A 164 30.23 -0.32 -31.12
N GLY A 165 30.22 0.01 -29.83
CA GLY A 165 31.46 0.33 -29.08
C GLY A 165 32.19 1.58 -29.61
N VAL A 166 31.42 2.63 -29.98
CA VAL A 166 31.96 3.86 -30.57
C VAL A 166 31.44 5.10 -29.85
N SER A 167 32.06 6.25 -30.09
CA SER A 167 31.58 7.52 -29.54
C SER A 167 30.31 7.99 -30.27
N ALA A 168 29.47 8.76 -29.57
CA ALA A 168 28.24 9.35 -30.14
C ALA A 168 28.50 10.23 -31.37
N GLY A 169 29.74 10.82 -31.50
CA GLY A 169 30.15 11.61 -32.66
C GLY A 169 30.18 10.83 -33.96
N VAL A 170 30.51 9.52 -33.92
CA VAL A 170 30.49 8.66 -35.12
C VAL A 170 29.06 8.44 -35.60
N VAL A 171 28.13 8.21 -34.69
CA VAL A 171 26.71 8.05 -34.99
C VAL A 171 26.14 9.35 -35.57
N LYS A 172 26.48 10.50 -34.92
CA LYS A 172 26.05 11.82 -35.42
C LYS A 172 26.56 12.08 -36.84
N GLY A 173 27.81 11.76 -37.14
CA GLY A 173 28.36 11.93 -38.48
C GLY A 173 27.65 11.11 -39.55
N LEU A 174 27.15 9.89 -39.20
CA LEU A 174 26.35 9.09 -40.13
C LEU A 174 24.92 9.64 -40.33
N VAL A 175 24.37 10.32 -39.33
CA VAL A 175 23.10 11.03 -39.44
C VAL A 175 23.27 12.28 -40.31
N ASP A 176 24.33 13.06 -40.09
CA ASP A 176 24.63 14.28 -40.86
C ASP A 176 24.91 13.99 -42.35
N GLU A 177 25.47 12.82 -42.67
CA GLU A 177 25.67 12.33 -44.03
C GLU A 177 24.47 11.59 -44.62
N GLY A 178 23.37 11.46 -43.86
CA GLY A 178 22.13 10.85 -44.35
C GLY A 178 22.14 9.32 -44.44
N ALA A 179 23.17 8.64 -43.95
CA ALA A 179 23.23 7.17 -43.89
C ALA A 179 22.32 6.58 -42.84
N LEU A 180 22.04 7.35 -41.77
CA LEU A 180 21.06 7.10 -40.75
C LEU A 180 20.05 8.25 -40.73
N ALA A 181 18.76 7.95 -40.58
CA ALA A 181 17.70 8.95 -40.43
C ALA A 181 16.98 8.73 -39.08
N PRO A 182 16.57 9.83 -38.43
CA PRO A 182 15.73 9.72 -37.27
C PRO A 182 14.31 9.28 -37.67
N GLU A 183 13.83 8.25 -37.01
CA GLU A 183 12.45 7.80 -37.04
C GLU A 183 11.89 7.90 -35.63
N PHE A 184 10.59 8.25 -35.52
CA PHE A 184 9.88 8.28 -34.26
C PHE A 184 9.01 7.05 -34.18
N ILE A 185 9.41 6.12 -33.32
CA ILE A 185 8.60 4.94 -33.02
C ILE A 185 7.84 5.16 -31.72
N GLU A 186 6.60 4.70 -31.67
CA GLU A 186 5.88 4.67 -30.41
C GLU A 186 6.70 3.89 -29.39
N ALA A 187 6.82 4.44 -28.16
CA ALA A 187 7.50 3.75 -27.09
C ALA A 187 6.94 2.32 -26.96
N ASP A 188 7.82 1.33 -26.88
CA ASP A 188 7.41 -0.06 -26.74
C ASP A 188 6.49 -0.23 -25.52
N ASN A 189 5.19 -0.35 -25.79
CA ASN A 189 4.13 -0.57 -24.83
C ASN A 189 3.81 -2.06 -24.65
N SER A 190 4.67 -2.97 -25.12
CA SER A 190 4.50 -4.40 -24.97
C SER A 190 4.66 -4.81 -23.50
N PHE A 191 3.84 -5.76 -23.08
CA PHE A 191 4.02 -6.51 -21.84
C PHE A 191 4.33 -7.95 -22.25
N PRO A 192 5.41 -8.56 -21.74
CA PRO A 192 5.72 -9.95 -22.08
C PRO A 192 4.52 -10.84 -21.72
N ALA A 193 4.13 -11.70 -22.65
CA ALA A 193 3.07 -12.67 -22.39
C ALA A 193 3.59 -13.71 -21.38
N PRO A 194 2.79 -14.07 -20.36
CA PRO A 194 3.15 -15.12 -19.43
C PRO A 194 3.28 -16.47 -20.15
N ASP A 195 4.39 -17.14 -19.94
CA ASP A 195 4.61 -18.52 -20.41
C ASP A 195 4.10 -19.50 -19.35
N LEU A 196 2.94 -20.09 -19.61
CA LEU A 196 2.30 -21.03 -18.70
C LEU A 196 2.89 -22.46 -18.82
N SER A 197 3.76 -22.73 -19.81
CA SER A 197 4.41 -24.02 -19.98
C SER A 197 5.60 -24.25 -19.05
N LEU A 198 6.11 -23.17 -18.43
CA LEU A 198 7.19 -23.25 -17.46
C LEU A 198 6.74 -24.07 -16.24
N PRO A 199 7.60 -25.01 -15.77
CA PRO A 199 7.22 -25.88 -14.66
C PRO A 199 7.07 -25.08 -13.35
N PRO A 200 6.05 -25.39 -12.53
CA PRO A 200 5.93 -24.85 -11.20
C PRO A 200 7.05 -25.33 -10.28
N GLN A 201 7.28 -24.65 -9.19
CA GLN A 201 8.08 -25.21 -8.11
C GLN A 201 7.36 -26.42 -7.51
N SER A 202 8.12 -27.43 -7.08
CA SER A 202 7.56 -28.61 -6.44
C SER A 202 6.83 -28.24 -5.16
N LEU A 203 5.54 -28.46 -5.12
CA LEU A 203 4.70 -28.25 -3.95
C LEU A 203 4.70 -29.51 -3.06
N ASN A 204 4.71 -29.33 -1.75
CA ASN A 204 4.44 -30.43 -0.83
C ASN A 204 2.94 -30.78 -0.82
N PRO A 205 2.52 -31.93 -0.25
CA PRO A 205 1.13 -32.36 -0.30
C PRO A 205 0.12 -31.34 0.26
N SER A 206 0.46 -30.61 1.32
CA SER A 206 -0.43 -29.59 1.91
C SER A 206 -0.53 -28.35 1.04
N GLN A 207 0.56 -27.93 0.43
CA GLN A 207 0.58 -26.83 -0.54
C GLN A 207 -0.24 -27.18 -1.78
N GLN A 208 -0.04 -28.40 -2.31
CA GLN A 208 -0.79 -28.89 -3.47
C GLN A 208 -2.29 -28.92 -3.19
N ALA A 209 -2.71 -29.47 -2.04
CA ALA A 209 -4.12 -29.50 -1.67
C ALA A 209 -4.74 -28.09 -1.57
N CYS A 210 -4.00 -27.10 -1.05
CA CYS A 210 -4.47 -25.71 -1.03
C CYS A 210 -4.53 -25.11 -2.44
N ALA A 211 -3.56 -25.38 -3.28
CA ALA A 211 -3.54 -24.91 -4.67
C ALA A 211 -4.70 -25.51 -5.47
N ASP A 212 -4.95 -26.81 -5.34
CA ASP A 212 -6.05 -27.51 -6.02
C ASP A 212 -7.43 -26.88 -5.65
N VAL A 213 -7.63 -26.54 -4.38
CA VAL A 213 -8.88 -25.88 -3.94
C VAL A 213 -9.00 -24.48 -4.55
N LEU A 214 -7.92 -23.70 -4.63
CA LEU A 214 -7.96 -22.38 -5.28
C LEU A 214 -8.26 -22.48 -6.77
N VAL A 215 -7.70 -23.47 -7.46
CA VAL A 215 -7.96 -23.76 -8.87
C VAL A 215 -9.43 -24.18 -9.07
N GLU A 216 -9.95 -25.06 -8.20
CA GLU A 216 -11.37 -25.44 -8.21
C GLU A 216 -12.29 -24.22 -8.04
N MET A 217 -11.98 -23.34 -7.08
CA MET A 217 -12.76 -22.10 -6.84
C MET A 217 -12.75 -21.18 -8.08
N LEU A 218 -11.64 -21.06 -8.78
CA LEU A 218 -11.54 -20.31 -10.03
C LEU A 218 -12.44 -20.90 -11.12
N GLY A 219 -12.39 -22.23 -11.31
CA GLY A 219 -13.20 -22.94 -12.30
C GLY A 219 -14.71 -22.89 -12.04
N GLN A 220 -15.14 -22.74 -10.77
CA GLN A 220 -16.55 -22.53 -10.42
C GLN A 220 -17.06 -21.15 -10.84
N GLY A 221 -16.15 -20.16 -10.99
CA GLY A 221 -16.47 -18.79 -11.37
C GLY A 221 -17.27 -18.02 -10.31
N GLY A 222 -17.62 -16.77 -10.66
CA GLY A 222 -18.32 -15.87 -9.75
C GLY A 222 -17.46 -15.38 -8.59
N PHE A 223 -18.07 -14.62 -7.67
CA PHE A 223 -17.38 -14.13 -6.49
C PHE A 223 -17.16 -15.23 -5.46
N GLN A 224 -15.89 -15.43 -5.11
CA GLN A 224 -15.50 -16.27 -3.99
C GLN A 224 -14.36 -15.61 -3.20
N ALA A 225 -14.21 -15.97 -1.93
CA ALA A 225 -13.14 -15.48 -1.06
C ALA A 225 -12.47 -16.62 -0.32
N ALA A 226 -11.14 -16.65 -0.32
CA ALA A 226 -10.33 -17.60 0.42
C ALA A 226 -9.37 -16.89 1.38
N LEU A 227 -9.16 -17.48 2.56
CA LEU A 227 -8.08 -17.14 3.47
C LEU A 227 -7.01 -18.21 3.38
N LEU A 228 -5.83 -17.87 2.83
CA LEU A 228 -4.65 -18.72 2.81
C LEU A 228 -3.80 -18.42 4.05
N ASP A 229 -4.07 -19.15 5.10
CA ASP A 229 -3.46 -19.03 6.41
C ASP A 229 -2.27 -19.99 6.52
N GLY A 230 -1.06 -19.47 6.59
CA GLY A 230 0.11 -20.33 6.65
C GLY A 230 1.27 -19.68 7.40
N VAL A 231 1.92 -20.45 8.25
CA VAL A 231 3.08 -19.97 9.03
C VAL A 231 4.14 -19.31 8.14
N THR A 232 4.98 -18.47 8.74
CA THR A 232 6.06 -17.81 8.01
C THR A 232 6.97 -18.85 7.36
N GLY A 233 7.17 -18.76 6.04
CA GLY A 233 7.97 -19.73 5.28
C GLY A 233 7.23 -21.01 4.86
N SER A 234 5.89 -21.04 4.95
CA SER A 234 5.08 -22.18 4.51
C SER A 234 4.89 -22.29 2.98
N GLY A 235 5.38 -21.34 2.19
CA GLY A 235 5.25 -21.36 0.73
C GLY A 235 3.89 -20.87 0.22
N LYS A 236 3.26 -19.93 0.90
CA LYS A 236 2.00 -19.30 0.46
C LYS A 236 2.10 -18.73 -0.96
N THR A 237 3.26 -18.13 -1.27
CA THR A 237 3.52 -17.54 -2.59
C THR A 237 3.38 -18.58 -3.69
N GLU A 238 4.03 -19.72 -3.53
CA GLU A 238 4.00 -20.82 -4.49
C GLU A 238 2.57 -21.35 -4.69
N VAL A 239 1.77 -21.44 -3.61
CA VAL A 239 0.37 -21.85 -3.68
C VAL A 239 -0.48 -20.88 -4.49
N TYR A 240 -0.40 -19.57 -4.22
CA TYR A 240 -1.22 -18.62 -4.98
C TYR A 240 -0.69 -18.39 -6.41
N LEU A 241 0.59 -18.65 -6.71
CA LEU A 241 1.11 -18.62 -8.08
C LEU A 241 0.45 -19.68 -8.97
N GLU A 242 0.08 -20.84 -8.41
CA GLU A 242 -0.69 -21.84 -9.16
C GLU A 242 -2.11 -21.36 -9.47
N ALA A 243 -2.75 -20.65 -8.53
CA ALA A 243 -4.03 -20.00 -8.82
C ALA A 243 -3.90 -18.90 -9.89
N VAL A 244 -2.79 -18.13 -9.88
CA VAL A 244 -2.47 -17.16 -10.94
C VAL A 244 -2.32 -17.87 -12.29
N ALA A 245 -1.58 -18.99 -12.35
CA ALA A 245 -1.42 -19.76 -13.57
C ALA A 245 -2.76 -20.28 -14.11
N ALA A 246 -3.60 -20.82 -13.23
CA ALA A 246 -4.92 -21.32 -13.60
C ALA A 246 -5.83 -20.20 -14.14
N ALA A 247 -5.87 -19.03 -13.46
CA ALA A 247 -6.66 -17.88 -13.93
C ALA A 247 -6.23 -17.39 -15.31
N LEU A 248 -4.92 -17.42 -15.60
CA LEU A 248 -4.38 -16.99 -16.89
C LEU A 248 -4.56 -18.06 -18.00
N ALA A 249 -4.67 -19.32 -17.62
CA ALA A 249 -4.88 -20.43 -18.58
C ALA A 249 -6.35 -20.56 -19.01
N GLU A 250 -7.30 -20.19 -18.12
CA GLU A 250 -8.74 -20.32 -18.37
C GLU A 250 -9.21 -19.41 -19.51
N ASP A 251 -8.70 -18.18 -19.57
CA ASP A 251 -9.08 -17.19 -20.56
C ASP A 251 -7.86 -16.32 -20.94
N PRO A 252 -7.53 -16.21 -22.26
CA PRO A 252 -6.42 -15.37 -22.75
C PRO A 252 -6.55 -13.89 -22.35
N ASP A 253 -7.75 -13.39 -22.12
CA ASP A 253 -8.01 -12.01 -21.70
C ASP A 253 -8.00 -11.82 -20.20
N SER A 254 -7.87 -12.90 -19.41
CA SER A 254 -7.83 -12.85 -17.94
C SER A 254 -6.68 -12.01 -17.41
N GLN A 255 -7.02 -11.18 -16.44
CA GLN A 255 -6.08 -10.35 -15.71
C GLN A 255 -6.10 -10.68 -14.22
N VAL A 256 -4.93 -10.60 -13.60
CA VAL A 256 -4.74 -10.86 -12.18
C VAL A 256 -4.07 -9.68 -11.49
N LEU A 257 -4.50 -9.40 -10.25
CA LEU A 257 -3.94 -8.35 -9.41
C LEU A 257 -3.37 -8.97 -8.14
N ILE A 258 -2.10 -8.72 -7.88
CA ILE A 258 -1.44 -9.08 -6.63
C ILE A 258 -1.13 -7.80 -5.85
N LEU A 259 -1.74 -7.65 -4.68
CA LEU A 259 -1.48 -6.56 -3.76
C LEU A 259 -0.42 -7.01 -2.74
N LEU A 260 0.63 -6.22 -2.62
CA LEU A 260 1.69 -6.41 -1.64
C LEU A 260 1.85 -5.15 -0.78
N PRO A 261 2.28 -5.27 0.49
CA PRO A 261 2.78 -4.11 1.23
C PRO A 261 3.90 -3.41 0.45
N GLU A 262 3.93 -2.08 0.43
CA GLU A 262 4.87 -1.31 -0.40
C GLU A 262 6.34 -1.71 -0.15
N ILE A 263 6.69 -2.08 1.09
CA ILE A 263 8.02 -2.57 1.47
C ILE A 263 8.31 -3.98 0.92
N ALA A 264 7.27 -4.79 0.69
CA ALA A 264 7.41 -6.15 0.16
C ALA A 264 7.52 -6.22 -1.38
N LEU A 265 7.29 -5.10 -2.08
CA LEU A 265 7.49 -4.96 -3.52
C LEU A 265 8.99 -5.00 -3.85
N THR A 266 9.63 -6.11 -3.51
CA THR A 266 11.06 -6.32 -3.73
C THR A 266 11.31 -7.05 -5.03
N GLN A 267 12.52 -6.89 -5.58
CA GLN A 267 12.92 -7.64 -6.78
C GLN A 267 12.85 -9.16 -6.57
N ALA A 268 13.04 -9.63 -5.33
CA ALA A 268 12.92 -11.06 -5.01
C ALA A 268 11.51 -11.59 -5.31
N VAL A 269 10.46 -10.82 -5.06
CA VAL A 269 9.10 -11.19 -5.44
C VAL A 269 8.95 -11.17 -6.96
N MET A 270 9.42 -10.10 -7.62
CA MET A 270 9.35 -9.99 -9.09
C MET A 270 10.09 -11.14 -9.79
N MET A 271 11.27 -11.52 -9.28
CA MET A 271 12.02 -12.68 -9.80
C MET A 271 11.27 -14.01 -9.67
N ARG A 272 10.44 -14.20 -8.63
CA ARG A 272 9.60 -15.40 -8.50
C ARG A 272 8.54 -15.47 -9.61
N PHE A 273 7.91 -14.33 -9.92
CA PHE A 273 6.98 -14.25 -11.04
C PHE A 273 7.69 -14.50 -12.37
N GLU A 274 8.85 -13.89 -12.57
CA GLU A 274 9.66 -14.11 -13.79
C GLU A 274 10.09 -15.56 -13.92
N ALA A 275 10.53 -16.20 -12.84
CA ALA A 275 10.89 -17.62 -12.84
C ALA A 275 9.69 -18.54 -13.15
N ARG A 276 8.48 -18.19 -12.66
CA ARG A 276 7.27 -19.01 -12.87
C ARG A 276 6.60 -18.77 -14.22
N PHE A 277 6.68 -17.55 -14.76
CA PHE A 277 5.92 -17.14 -15.95
C PHE A 277 6.79 -16.67 -17.11
N GLY A 278 8.13 -16.65 -16.99
CA GLY A 278 9.01 -16.11 -18.02
C GLY A 278 8.81 -14.62 -18.32
N ALA A 279 7.96 -13.96 -17.54
CA ALA A 279 7.54 -12.59 -17.74
C ALA A 279 7.56 -11.81 -16.44
N VAL A 280 8.12 -10.58 -16.47
CA VAL A 280 8.09 -9.67 -15.33
C VAL A 280 6.70 -9.02 -15.25
N PRO A 281 6.02 -9.07 -14.10
CA PRO A 281 4.73 -8.40 -13.92
C PRO A 281 4.79 -6.90 -14.11
N ALA A 282 3.66 -6.29 -14.47
CA ALA A 282 3.50 -4.84 -14.47
C ALA A 282 3.48 -4.31 -13.02
N GLU A 283 4.37 -3.37 -12.71
CA GLU A 283 4.52 -2.81 -11.36
C GLU A 283 3.70 -1.53 -11.16
N TRP A 284 2.99 -1.45 -10.00
CA TRP A 284 2.22 -0.27 -9.64
C TRP A 284 2.41 0.15 -8.17
N HIS A 285 3.25 1.15 -7.93
CA HIS A 285 3.49 1.72 -6.60
C HIS A 285 3.99 3.16 -6.69
N SER A 286 4.19 3.82 -5.54
CA SER A 286 4.60 5.24 -5.47
C SER A 286 5.96 5.52 -6.12
N GLY A 287 6.90 4.57 -6.06
CA GLY A 287 8.24 4.67 -6.64
C GLY A 287 8.32 4.47 -8.16
N VAL A 288 7.23 4.07 -8.82
CA VAL A 288 7.22 3.91 -10.29
C VAL A 288 7.22 5.28 -10.97
N ALA A 289 8.17 5.48 -11.91
CA ALA A 289 8.26 6.72 -12.65
C ALA A 289 6.97 7.04 -13.45
N PRO A 290 6.59 8.32 -13.59
CA PRO A 290 5.33 8.70 -14.23
C PRO A 290 5.09 8.13 -15.63
N PRO A 291 6.07 8.08 -16.55
CA PRO A 291 5.87 7.47 -17.87
C PRO A 291 5.58 5.96 -17.79
N LYS A 292 6.35 5.23 -16.95
CA LYS A 292 6.12 3.79 -16.72
C LYS A 292 4.74 3.56 -16.10
N ARG A 293 4.30 4.44 -15.20
CA ARG A 293 2.98 4.36 -14.58
C ARG A 293 1.85 4.52 -15.60
N ARG A 294 1.98 5.49 -16.54
CA ARG A 294 1.01 5.65 -17.64
C ARG A 294 0.96 4.41 -18.53
N ARG A 295 2.12 3.89 -18.93
CA ARG A 295 2.21 2.63 -19.70
C ARG A 295 1.48 1.47 -19.00
N VAL A 296 1.70 1.29 -17.69
CA VAL A 296 1.01 0.23 -16.93
C VAL A 296 -0.50 0.47 -16.93
N TRP A 297 -0.95 1.70 -16.71
CA TRP A 297 -2.37 2.04 -16.73
C TRP A 297 -3.02 1.69 -18.08
N GLU A 298 -2.40 2.11 -19.17
CA GLU A 298 -2.86 1.81 -20.55
C GLU A 298 -2.81 0.31 -20.85
N GLY A 299 -1.77 -0.38 -20.38
CA GLY A 299 -1.64 -1.83 -20.51
C GLY A 299 -2.74 -2.60 -19.79
N VAL A 300 -3.11 -2.15 -18.58
CA VAL A 300 -4.23 -2.73 -17.83
C VAL A 300 -5.56 -2.45 -18.51
N ALA A 301 -5.81 -1.20 -18.89
CA ALA A 301 -7.05 -0.78 -19.55
C ALA A 301 -7.29 -1.48 -20.90
N SER A 302 -6.22 -1.82 -21.63
CA SER A 302 -6.29 -2.53 -22.90
C SER A 302 -6.25 -4.08 -22.76
N GLY A 303 -6.06 -4.62 -21.55
CA GLY A 303 -5.91 -6.06 -21.31
C GLY A 303 -4.50 -6.62 -21.58
N ARG A 304 -3.56 -5.82 -22.11
CA ARG A 304 -2.19 -6.26 -22.43
C ARG A 304 -1.35 -6.61 -21.19
N ALA A 305 -1.53 -5.88 -20.09
CA ALA A 305 -0.91 -6.21 -18.81
C ALA A 305 -1.77 -7.26 -18.08
N ARG A 306 -1.41 -8.52 -18.20
CA ARG A 306 -2.18 -9.64 -17.65
C ARG A 306 -1.87 -9.89 -16.17
N ILE A 307 -0.62 -9.68 -15.73
CA ILE A 307 -0.19 -9.80 -14.34
C ILE A 307 0.22 -8.42 -13.84
N VAL A 308 -0.44 -7.96 -12.78
CA VAL A 308 -0.12 -6.70 -12.13
C VAL A 308 0.25 -6.96 -10.68
N VAL A 309 1.42 -6.50 -10.25
CA VAL A 309 1.87 -6.52 -8.85
C VAL A 309 1.97 -5.09 -8.37
N GLY A 310 1.33 -4.78 -7.25
CA GLY A 310 1.33 -3.40 -6.81
C GLY A 310 0.96 -3.18 -5.35
N ALA A 311 1.14 -1.93 -4.90
CA ALA A 311 0.67 -1.48 -3.60
C ALA A 311 -0.85 -1.21 -3.63
N ARG A 312 -1.43 -0.87 -2.48
CA ARG A 312 -2.87 -0.62 -2.28
C ARG A 312 -3.58 0.17 -3.38
N SER A 313 -2.88 1.13 -4.01
CA SER A 313 -3.48 1.96 -5.07
C SER A 313 -3.68 1.23 -6.40
N ALA A 314 -3.05 0.07 -6.62
CA ALA A 314 -3.26 -0.77 -7.80
C ALA A 314 -4.71 -1.29 -7.88
N LEU A 315 -5.39 -1.32 -6.73
CA LEU A 315 -6.79 -1.70 -6.65
C LEU A 315 -7.74 -0.83 -7.49
N PHE A 316 -7.34 0.39 -7.84
CA PHE A 316 -8.13 1.32 -8.65
C PHE A 316 -7.79 1.29 -10.14
N LEU A 317 -6.88 0.44 -10.59
CA LEU A 317 -6.55 0.29 -12.00
C LEU A 317 -7.75 -0.23 -12.82
N PRO A 318 -7.88 0.20 -14.08
CA PRO A 318 -9.03 -0.11 -14.91
C PRO A 318 -8.91 -1.50 -15.59
N PHE A 319 -8.92 -2.57 -14.79
CA PHE A 319 -8.89 -3.93 -15.31
C PHE A 319 -10.11 -4.20 -16.20
N ARG A 320 -9.86 -4.82 -17.34
CA ARG A 320 -10.90 -5.17 -18.31
C ARG A 320 -11.55 -6.52 -17.99
N SER A 321 -10.77 -7.47 -17.51
CA SER A 321 -11.21 -8.83 -17.19
C SER A 321 -10.48 -9.36 -15.94
N LEU A 322 -10.80 -8.79 -14.77
CA LEU A 322 -10.18 -9.15 -13.50
C LEU A 322 -10.77 -10.46 -12.97
N ARG A 323 -9.96 -11.53 -12.93
CA ARG A 323 -10.39 -12.88 -12.50
C ARG A 323 -9.91 -13.24 -11.10
N LEU A 324 -8.76 -12.70 -10.69
CA LEU A 324 -8.15 -13.04 -9.41
C LEU A 324 -7.55 -11.78 -8.76
N ILE A 325 -7.82 -11.60 -7.48
CA ILE A 325 -7.12 -10.64 -6.62
C ILE A 325 -6.43 -11.42 -5.50
N VAL A 326 -5.13 -11.27 -5.36
CA VAL A 326 -4.37 -11.77 -4.21
C VAL A 326 -3.99 -10.58 -3.34
N VAL A 327 -4.22 -10.69 -2.03
CA VAL A 327 -3.75 -9.72 -1.03
C VAL A 327 -2.78 -10.46 -0.13
N ASP A 328 -1.50 -10.35 -0.42
CA ASP A 328 -0.46 -11.00 0.40
C ASP A 328 -0.09 -10.14 1.61
N GLU A 329 0.18 -10.79 2.73
CA GLU A 329 0.34 -10.15 4.05
C GLU A 329 -0.88 -9.24 4.40
N GLU A 330 -2.11 -9.77 4.22
CA GLU A 330 -3.39 -9.02 4.30
C GLU A 330 -3.59 -8.24 5.61
N HIS A 331 -2.92 -8.67 6.68
CA HIS A 331 -2.92 -8.04 8.00
C HIS A 331 -2.10 -6.74 8.06
N ASP A 332 -1.28 -6.47 7.02
CA ASP A 332 -0.34 -5.35 7.06
C ASP A 332 -1.06 -4.00 7.15
N SER A 333 -0.61 -3.17 8.10
CA SER A 333 -1.17 -1.84 8.31
C SER A 333 -1.01 -0.89 7.12
N SER A 334 -0.06 -1.15 6.21
CA SER A 334 0.15 -0.32 5.01
C SER A 334 -0.99 -0.41 4.00
N PHE A 335 -1.88 -1.40 4.12
CA PHE A 335 -3.11 -1.45 3.33
C PHE A 335 -4.15 -0.41 3.74
N LYS A 336 -4.05 0.19 4.94
CA LYS A 336 -4.87 1.34 5.32
C LYS A 336 -4.31 2.62 4.73
N GLN A 337 -5.12 3.34 3.96
CA GLN A 337 -4.85 4.71 3.50
C GLN A 337 -5.41 5.68 4.53
N GLU A 338 -4.56 6.52 5.13
CA GLU A 338 -4.95 7.46 6.20
C GLU A 338 -4.99 8.92 5.73
N GLU A 339 -4.50 9.23 4.54
CA GLU A 339 -4.50 10.58 3.97
C GLU A 339 -5.25 10.63 2.63
N GLY A 340 -5.95 11.73 2.39
CA GLY A 340 -6.75 11.91 1.18
C GLY A 340 -8.03 11.09 1.22
N PHE A 341 -8.22 10.18 0.28
CA PHE A 341 -9.30 9.19 0.31
C PHE A 341 -8.93 8.08 1.30
N ILE A 342 -9.71 7.95 2.37
CA ILE A 342 -9.44 6.98 3.45
C ILE A 342 -10.13 5.66 3.15
N TYR A 343 -9.34 4.57 3.10
CA TYR A 343 -9.86 3.23 2.85
C TYR A 343 -8.90 2.15 3.35
N GLN A 344 -9.43 0.93 3.54
CA GLN A 344 -8.65 -0.28 3.79
C GLN A 344 -8.63 -1.13 2.50
N ALA A 345 -7.45 -1.29 1.90
CA ALA A 345 -7.33 -1.95 0.59
C ALA A 345 -7.70 -3.44 0.63
N ARG A 346 -7.43 -4.15 1.74
CA ARG A 346 -7.88 -5.53 1.94
C ARG A 346 -9.39 -5.64 1.78
N ASP A 347 -10.14 -4.81 2.48
CA ASP A 347 -11.60 -4.87 2.50
C ASP A 347 -12.19 -4.41 1.16
N LEU A 348 -11.58 -3.37 0.56
CA LEU A 348 -11.94 -2.92 -0.77
C LEU A 348 -11.60 -3.97 -1.86
N ALA A 349 -10.57 -4.80 -1.67
CA ALA A 349 -10.24 -5.88 -2.60
C ALA A 349 -11.34 -6.95 -2.62
N VAL A 350 -11.88 -7.31 -1.45
CA VAL A 350 -13.03 -8.22 -1.33
C VAL A 350 -14.27 -7.64 -2.02
N ALA A 351 -14.56 -6.35 -1.80
CA ALA A 351 -15.67 -5.68 -2.44
C ALA A 351 -15.50 -5.59 -3.96
N ARG A 352 -14.29 -5.27 -4.43
CA ARG A 352 -13.99 -5.23 -5.85
C ARG A 352 -14.13 -6.60 -6.51
N ALA A 353 -13.59 -7.64 -5.89
CA ALA A 353 -13.75 -9.01 -6.38
C ALA A 353 -15.24 -9.38 -6.50
N LYS A 354 -16.08 -8.97 -5.52
CA LYS A 354 -17.53 -9.20 -5.58
C LYS A 354 -18.19 -8.46 -6.75
N ILE A 355 -17.79 -7.23 -7.03
CA ILE A 355 -18.33 -6.43 -8.15
C ILE A 355 -17.91 -7.02 -9.50
N GLU A 356 -16.67 -7.48 -9.62
CA GLU A 356 -16.11 -8.05 -10.86
C GLU A 356 -16.46 -9.54 -11.06
N GLY A 357 -17.01 -10.21 -10.05
CA GLY A 357 -17.25 -11.67 -10.09
C GLY A 357 -15.94 -12.48 -10.06
N ALA A 358 -14.94 -12.03 -9.33
CA ALA A 358 -13.60 -12.61 -9.27
C ALA A 358 -13.36 -13.39 -7.97
N LEU A 359 -12.35 -14.25 -7.95
CA LEU A 359 -11.81 -14.85 -6.73
C LEU A 359 -10.91 -13.84 -6.01
N VAL A 360 -11.04 -13.72 -4.69
CA VAL A 360 -10.07 -13.01 -3.84
C VAL A 360 -9.40 -13.97 -2.87
N VAL A 361 -8.07 -13.95 -2.83
CA VAL A 361 -7.24 -14.73 -1.91
C VAL A 361 -6.54 -13.77 -0.95
N LEU A 362 -6.87 -13.87 0.34
CA LEU A 362 -6.19 -13.16 1.42
C LEU A 362 -5.13 -14.09 2.00
N ALA A 363 -3.86 -13.75 1.87
CA ALA A 363 -2.76 -14.58 2.32
C ALA A 363 -2.03 -13.93 3.52
N SER A 364 -1.78 -14.70 4.58
CA SER A 364 -1.07 -14.19 5.76
C SER A 364 -0.49 -15.31 6.61
N ALA A 365 0.59 -15.01 7.33
CA ALA A 365 1.11 -15.85 8.42
C ALA A 365 0.41 -15.55 9.77
N THR A 366 -0.09 -14.35 9.89
CA THR A 366 -0.77 -13.83 11.08
C THR A 366 -2.03 -13.09 10.63
N PRO A 367 -3.06 -13.80 10.13
CA PRO A 367 -4.26 -13.17 9.58
C PRO A 367 -4.91 -12.21 10.57
N SER A 368 -5.58 -11.18 10.04
CA SER A 368 -6.37 -10.27 10.84
C SER A 368 -7.56 -11.00 11.48
N LEU A 369 -8.01 -10.51 12.63
CA LEU A 369 -9.14 -11.13 13.33
C LEU A 369 -10.43 -11.06 12.52
N GLU A 370 -10.60 -10.05 11.67
CA GLU A 370 -11.71 -9.95 10.74
C GLU A 370 -11.68 -11.06 9.67
N SER A 371 -10.50 -11.34 9.13
CA SER A 371 -10.32 -12.42 8.13
C SER A 371 -10.53 -13.80 8.75
N LEU A 372 -9.99 -14.02 9.95
CA LEU A 372 -10.21 -15.26 10.71
C LEU A 372 -11.68 -15.44 11.08
N PHE A 373 -12.35 -14.41 11.55
CA PHE A 373 -13.79 -14.46 11.84
C PHE A 373 -14.63 -14.82 10.61
N ASN A 374 -14.30 -14.25 9.44
CA ASN A 374 -14.99 -14.59 8.20
C ASN A 374 -14.68 -16.02 7.74
N ALA A 375 -13.47 -16.54 7.99
CA ALA A 375 -13.11 -17.92 7.71
C ALA A 375 -13.87 -18.90 8.67
N HIS A 376 -13.87 -18.62 9.97
CA HIS A 376 -14.63 -19.42 10.95
C HIS A 376 -16.14 -19.45 10.68
N SER A 377 -16.70 -18.31 10.22
CA SER A 377 -18.12 -18.23 9.88
C SER A 377 -18.48 -18.82 8.50
N GLY A 378 -17.53 -19.42 7.80
CA GLY A 378 -17.72 -20.02 6.48
C GLY A 378 -17.93 -19.03 5.33
N ARG A 379 -17.74 -17.71 5.56
CA ARG A 379 -17.79 -16.68 4.51
C ARG A 379 -16.60 -16.71 3.58
N TYR A 380 -15.42 -17.09 4.13
CA TYR A 380 -14.20 -17.32 3.39
C TYR A 380 -13.83 -18.80 3.44
N ARG A 381 -13.37 -19.37 2.34
CA ARG A 381 -12.76 -20.70 2.33
C ARG A 381 -11.44 -20.65 3.10
N TRP A 382 -11.34 -21.39 4.21
CA TRP A 382 -10.13 -21.40 5.03
C TRP A 382 -9.16 -22.48 4.55
N LEU A 383 -7.98 -22.09 4.09
CA LEU A 383 -6.91 -22.95 3.64
C LEU A 383 -5.72 -22.80 4.59
N ARG A 384 -5.30 -23.89 5.22
CA ARG A 384 -4.27 -23.85 6.29
C ARG A 384 -3.00 -24.58 5.84
N LEU A 385 -1.84 -23.88 5.95
CA LEU A 385 -0.50 -24.39 5.76
C LEU A 385 0.21 -24.43 7.11
N GLY A 386 0.06 -25.54 7.86
CA GLY A 386 0.49 -25.64 9.25
C GLY A 386 2.00 -25.81 9.47
N ALA A 387 2.78 -26.15 8.44
CA ALA A 387 4.21 -26.40 8.54
C ALA A 387 5.03 -25.46 7.65
N ARG A 388 6.28 -25.19 8.04
CA ARG A 388 7.27 -24.54 7.17
C ARG A 388 7.65 -25.47 6.03
N HIS A 389 8.07 -24.90 4.91
CA HIS A 389 8.59 -25.66 3.79
C HIS A 389 9.96 -26.26 4.15
N GLY A 390 10.20 -27.55 3.83
CA GLY A 390 11.44 -28.27 4.11
C GLY A 390 11.56 -28.70 5.58
N THR A 391 12.80 -28.75 6.09
CA THR A 391 13.16 -29.18 7.45
C THR A 391 13.13 -28.05 8.50
N ALA A 392 12.80 -26.81 8.10
CA ALA A 392 12.84 -25.66 8.98
C ALA A 392 11.77 -25.75 10.09
N GLN A 393 12.20 -25.56 11.34
CA GLN A 393 11.32 -25.54 12.52
C GLN A 393 10.98 -24.11 12.91
N LEU A 394 9.88 -23.95 13.67
CA LEU A 394 9.58 -22.67 14.31
C LEU A 394 10.66 -22.38 15.36
N PRO A 395 11.05 -21.10 15.56
CA PRO A 395 12.06 -20.74 16.55
C PRO A 395 11.56 -20.98 17.96
N ASP A 396 12.44 -21.38 18.87
CA ASP A 396 12.14 -21.39 20.31
C ASP A 396 11.96 -19.94 20.80
N ILE A 397 10.83 -19.63 21.44
CA ILE A 397 10.51 -18.28 21.93
C ILE A 397 10.59 -18.27 23.47
N SER A 398 11.48 -17.44 24.01
CA SER A 398 11.65 -17.24 25.43
C SER A 398 11.41 -15.78 25.84
N LEU A 399 10.81 -15.59 27.02
CA LEU A 399 10.62 -14.27 27.63
C LEU A 399 11.74 -14.02 28.65
N ILE A 400 12.29 -12.80 28.60
CA ILE A 400 13.25 -12.32 29.59
C ILE A 400 12.51 -11.32 30.51
N ASP A 401 12.29 -11.69 31.76
CA ASP A 401 11.67 -10.79 32.74
C ASP A 401 12.68 -9.71 33.17
N MET A 402 12.41 -8.49 32.70
CA MET A 402 13.25 -7.32 32.93
C MET A 402 13.16 -6.80 34.38
N ARG A 403 12.21 -7.31 35.19
CA ARG A 403 12.10 -7.01 36.62
C ARG A 403 13.12 -7.83 37.43
N GLU A 404 13.38 -9.06 36.98
CA GLU A 404 14.34 -9.99 37.63
C GLU A 404 15.75 -9.81 37.06
N THR A 405 15.87 -9.55 35.76
CA THR A 405 17.16 -9.42 35.06
C THR A 405 17.26 -8.09 34.32
N PRO A 406 17.22 -6.94 35.05
CA PRO A 406 17.30 -5.65 34.41
C PRO A 406 18.67 -5.47 33.72
N PRO A 407 18.75 -4.68 32.63
CA PRO A 407 20.03 -4.28 32.07
C PRO A 407 20.79 -3.37 33.04
N GLU A 408 22.08 -3.20 32.83
CA GLU A 408 22.88 -2.25 33.59
C GLU A 408 22.37 -0.81 33.38
N ALA A 409 22.62 0.06 34.36
CA ALA A 409 22.18 1.44 34.29
C ALA A 409 22.64 2.14 32.98
N GLY A 410 21.69 2.64 32.20
CA GLY A 410 21.97 3.27 30.89
C GLY A 410 22.15 2.30 29.74
N ARG A 411 21.93 1.00 29.95
CA ARG A 411 21.93 -0.06 28.95
C ARG A 411 20.49 -0.51 28.60
N TRP A 412 20.37 -1.23 27.51
CA TRP A 412 19.08 -1.71 26.97
C TRP A 412 19.05 -3.22 26.82
N LEU A 413 20.22 -3.85 26.72
CA LEU A 413 20.34 -5.29 26.50
C LEU A 413 20.57 -5.98 27.86
N SER A 414 19.69 -6.93 28.18
CA SER A 414 19.82 -7.74 29.39
C SER A 414 20.98 -8.75 29.30
N LYS A 415 21.55 -9.13 30.43
CA LYS A 415 22.66 -10.12 30.47
C LYS A 415 22.34 -11.45 29.77
N PRO A 416 21.10 -12.03 29.89
CA PRO A 416 20.76 -13.25 29.17
C PRO A 416 20.79 -13.06 27.63
N LEU A 417 20.31 -11.93 27.12
CA LEU A 417 20.33 -11.65 25.70
C LEU A 417 21.76 -11.44 25.19
N VAL A 418 22.58 -10.66 25.90
CA VAL A 418 24.00 -10.45 25.54
C VAL A 418 24.76 -11.79 25.52
N LYS A 419 24.52 -12.67 26.50
CA LYS A 419 25.14 -14.02 26.52
C LYS A 419 24.72 -14.84 25.30
N ALA A 420 23.43 -14.79 24.90
CA ALA A 420 22.95 -15.52 23.75
C ALA A 420 23.57 -14.97 22.44
N MET A 421 23.73 -13.65 22.33
CA MET A 421 24.41 -13.02 21.19
C MET A 421 25.88 -13.43 21.10
N ALA A 422 26.60 -13.47 22.21
CA ALA A 422 28.00 -13.91 22.26
C ALA A 422 28.14 -15.34 21.72
N VAL A 423 27.31 -16.28 22.23
CA VAL A 423 27.30 -17.68 21.76
C VAL A 423 26.93 -17.79 20.27
N THR A 424 26.03 -16.95 19.78
CA THR A 424 25.65 -16.93 18.36
C THR A 424 26.84 -16.46 17.50
N LEU A 425 27.53 -15.42 17.92
CA LEU A 425 28.71 -14.87 17.23
C LEU A 425 29.86 -15.88 17.21
N GLU A 426 30.14 -16.55 18.36
CA GLU A 426 31.15 -17.63 18.45
C GLU A 426 30.90 -18.78 17.47
N ARG A 427 29.64 -19.05 17.12
CA ARG A 427 29.25 -20.07 16.14
C ARG A 427 29.34 -19.58 14.69
N GLY A 428 29.73 -18.34 14.45
CA GLY A 428 29.69 -17.71 13.12
C GLY A 428 28.27 -17.53 12.59
N GLU A 429 27.29 -17.41 13.49
CA GLU A 429 25.88 -17.20 13.18
C GLU A 429 25.47 -15.75 13.39
N GLN A 430 24.31 -15.36 12.88
CA GLN A 430 23.86 -13.98 12.88
C GLN A 430 22.78 -13.72 13.94
N SER A 431 22.82 -12.52 14.52
CA SER A 431 21.81 -12.02 15.45
C SER A 431 21.08 -10.82 14.89
N MET A 432 19.77 -10.69 15.18
CA MET A 432 18.99 -9.51 14.92
C MET A 432 18.45 -8.92 16.22
N LEU A 433 18.76 -7.65 16.49
CA LEU A 433 18.15 -6.88 17.56
C LEU A 433 16.97 -6.09 16.99
N PHE A 434 15.77 -6.49 17.37
CA PHE A 434 14.53 -5.93 16.85
C PHE A 434 13.95 -4.88 17.81
N LEU A 435 13.69 -3.67 17.27
CA LEU A 435 13.01 -2.60 17.99
C LEU A 435 11.67 -2.30 17.33
N ASN A 436 10.60 -2.34 18.10
CA ASN A 436 9.29 -1.90 17.66
C ASN A 436 9.18 -0.39 17.79
N ARG A 437 9.48 0.35 16.71
CA ARG A 437 9.61 1.82 16.72
C ARG A 437 8.29 2.61 16.68
N ARG A 438 7.14 1.98 16.47
CA ARG A 438 5.85 2.70 16.39
C ARG A 438 5.34 3.02 17.79
N GLY A 439 5.65 4.23 18.32
CA GLY A 439 5.02 4.78 19.50
C GLY A 439 5.94 5.51 20.48
N TYR A 440 7.21 5.17 20.58
CA TYR A 440 8.18 5.85 21.46
C TYR A 440 9.50 6.06 20.72
N ALA A 441 9.55 7.11 19.93
CA ALA A 441 10.85 7.68 19.55
C ALA A 441 11.56 8.14 20.82
N PRO A 442 12.90 8.00 20.94
CA PRO A 442 13.63 8.54 22.08
C PRO A 442 13.31 10.03 22.19
N LEU A 443 12.54 10.40 23.22
CA LEU A 443 12.19 11.80 23.44
C LEU A 443 13.36 12.52 24.08
N VAL A 444 13.53 13.78 23.73
CA VAL A 444 14.51 14.65 24.37
C VAL A 444 13.83 15.39 25.50
N LEU A 445 14.39 15.29 26.70
CA LEU A 445 13.94 16.06 27.86
C LEU A 445 15.09 16.78 28.55
N CYS A 446 14.76 17.77 29.33
CA CYS A 446 15.70 18.47 30.19
C CYS A 446 15.83 17.74 31.54
N LYS A 447 17.06 17.34 31.91
CA LYS A 447 17.34 16.71 33.22
C LYS A 447 17.07 17.66 34.42
N ALA A 448 17.16 18.98 34.19
CA ALA A 448 17.04 19.96 35.26
C ALA A 448 15.56 20.26 35.59
N CYS A 449 14.66 20.36 34.61
CA CYS A 449 13.26 20.72 34.83
C CYS A 449 12.27 19.68 34.41
N GLY A 450 12.68 18.58 33.78
CA GLY A 450 11.78 17.51 33.30
C GLY A 450 11.02 17.85 32.03
N GLU A 451 11.16 19.08 31.49
CA GLU A 451 10.43 19.50 30.28
C GLU A 451 10.87 18.70 29.06
N LYS A 452 9.90 18.26 28.28
CA LYS A 452 10.12 17.45 27.07
C LYS A 452 10.14 18.34 25.85
N MET A 453 11.11 18.14 24.95
CA MET A 453 11.18 18.87 23.69
C MET A 453 10.04 18.47 22.77
N ARG A 454 9.15 19.41 22.48
CA ARG A 454 7.98 19.24 21.59
C ARG A 454 8.23 19.86 20.25
N SER A 455 7.56 19.31 19.22
CA SER A 455 7.46 19.98 17.93
C SER A 455 6.58 21.22 18.05
N PRO A 456 6.92 22.34 17.41
CA PRO A 456 6.05 23.53 17.41
C PRO A 456 4.75 23.30 16.64
N ASP A 457 4.72 22.33 15.73
CA ASP A 457 3.61 22.06 14.83
C ASP A 457 2.71 20.93 15.30
N THR A 458 3.09 20.20 16.36
CA THR A 458 2.36 19.02 16.87
C THR A 458 2.62 18.79 18.35
N ASP A 459 1.79 17.97 18.99
CA ASP A 459 2.03 17.47 20.35
C ASP A 459 3.07 16.34 20.40
N SER A 460 3.66 15.99 19.27
CA SER A 460 4.65 14.94 19.25
C SER A 460 6.00 15.45 19.77
N TRP A 461 6.74 14.51 20.37
CA TRP A 461 8.05 14.79 20.90
C TRP A 461 9.09 14.87 19.80
N LEU A 462 10.10 15.72 19.98
CA LEU A 462 11.27 15.77 19.13
C LEU A 462 12.24 14.67 19.50
N VAL A 463 12.76 14.00 18.47
CA VAL A 463 13.72 12.91 18.54
C VAL A 463 15.09 13.42 18.13
N GLU A 464 16.12 13.07 18.88
CA GLU A 464 17.49 13.38 18.50
C GLU A 464 18.02 12.38 17.47
N HIS A 465 18.34 12.86 16.28
CA HIS A 465 19.14 12.15 15.28
C HIS A 465 20.61 12.48 15.47
N ARG A 466 21.33 11.65 16.22
CA ARG A 466 22.71 11.91 16.62
C ARG A 466 23.67 12.06 15.45
N TYR A 467 23.49 11.26 14.38
CA TYR A 467 24.32 11.37 13.18
C TYR A 467 24.25 12.75 12.50
N THR A 468 23.13 13.45 12.64
CA THR A 468 22.92 14.78 12.08
C THR A 468 22.99 15.90 13.11
N GLY A 469 23.01 15.58 14.41
CA GLY A 469 22.95 16.52 15.54
C GLY A 469 21.65 17.34 15.57
N ARG A 470 20.58 16.82 14.97
CA ARG A 470 19.29 17.51 14.84
C ARG A 470 18.19 16.84 15.67
N LEU A 471 17.29 17.67 16.15
CA LEU A 471 16.00 17.21 16.71
C LEU A 471 14.98 17.17 15.59
N VAL A 472 14.30 16.05 15.40
CA VAL A 472 13.33 15.84 14.30
C VAL A 472 11.99 15.38 14.83
N CYS A 473 10.93 15.92 14.30
CA CYS A 473 9.58 15.41 14.47
C CYS A 473 9.27 14.43 13.34
N HIS A 474 9.16 13.14 13.63
CA HIS A 474 8.87 12.13 12.59
C HIS A 474 7.45 12.23 12.01
N LEU A 475 6.55 12.94 12.69
CA LEU A 475 5.19 13.12 12.22
C LEU A 475 5.06 14.20 11.14
N THR A 476 5.87 15.28 11.26
CA THR A 476 5.76 16.45 10.36
C THR A 476 6.99 16.70 9.53
N GLY A 477 8.10 16.04 9.84
CA GLY A 477 9.40 16.34 9.25
C GLY A 477 10.03 17.63 9.78
N PHE A 478 9.40 18.32 10.76
CA PHE A 478 10.03 19.47 11.40
C PHE A 478 11.40 19.09 11.95
N SER A 479 12.42 19.90 11.70
CA SER A 479 13.78 19.62 12.12
C SER A 479 14.48 20.89 12.58
N MET A 480 15.12 20.82 13.77
CA MET A 480 15.91 21.92 14.32
C MET A 480 17.26 21.42 14.85
N LYS A 481 18.24 22.29 14.96
CA LYS A 481 19.49 21.98 15.67
C LYS A 481 19.20 21.81 17.16
N LYS A 482 19.84 20.82 17.80
CA LYS A 482 19.70 20.64 19.26
C LYS A 482 20.15 21.90 19.99
N PRO A 483 19.31 22.53 20.83
CA PRO A 483 19.72 23.70 21.60
C PRO A 483 20.83 23.36 22.61
N GLU A 484 21.75 24.27 22.85
CA GLU A 484 22.79 24.13 23.87
C GLU A 484 22.24 24.27 25.30
N ALA A 485 21.13 24.98 25.44
CA ALA A 485 20.43 25.15 26.70
C ALA A 485 18.95 24.81 26.56
N CYS A 486 18.34 24.36 27.67
CA CYS A 486 16.92 24.11 27.71
C CYS A 486 16.10 25.37 27.39
N PRO A 487 15.20 25.37 26.41
CA PRO A 487 14.38 26.55 26.10
C PRO A 487 13.44 26.96 27.24
N HIS A 488 13.11 26.02 28.13
CA HIS A 488 12.17 26.28 29.24
C HIS A 488 12.87 26.84 30.50
N CYS A 489 13.98 26.24 30.93
CA CYS A 489 14.64 26.64 32.19
C CYS A 489 16.04 27.22 31.99
N GLY A 490 16.58 27.30 30.79
CA GLY A 490 17.88 27.88 30.49
C GLY A 490 19.09 27.02 30.90
N ALA A 491 18.89 25.84 31.50
CA ALA A 491 19.97 24.96 31.91
C ALA A 491 20.79 24.45 30.72
N LYS A 492 22.11 24.69 30.72
CA LYS A 492 23.01 24.22 29.68
C LYS A 492 23.29 22.71 29.83
N ASP A 493 23.57 22.04 28.72
CA ASP A 493 23.93 20.62 28.64
C ASP A 493 22.95 19.68 29.38
N SER A 494 21.70 20.12 29.55
CA SER A 494 20.67 19.43 30.32
C SER A 494 19.73 18.59 29.44
N LEU A 495 19.78 18.75 28.12
CA LEU A 495 18.88 18.02 27.18
C LEU A 495 19.44 16.64 26.89
N VAL A 496 18.68 15.62 27.32
CA VAL A 496 19.03 14.21 27.13
C VAL A 496 17.93 13.47 26.42
N SER A 497 18.33 12.55 25.56
CA SER A 497 17.41 11.64 24.89
C SER A 497 17.12 10.44 25.79
N ILE A 498 15.85 10.06 25.95
CA ILE A 498 15.39 8.95 26.78
C ILE A 498 14.69 7.93 25.91
N GLY A 499 14.95 6.64 26.13
CA GLY A 499 14.36 5.49 25.45
C GLY A 499 15.36 4.73 24.56
N PRO A 500 15.09 3.43 24.27
CA PRO A 500 15.92 2.65 23.35
C PRO A 500 15.70 3.13 21.93
N GLY A 501 16.60 3.98 21.44
CA GLY A 501 16.68 4.30 20.01
C GLY A 501 17.56 3.28 19.27
N VAL A 502 17.36 3.10 17.98
CA VAL A 502 18.17 2.22 17.12
C VAL A 502 19.66 2.54 17.30
N GLU A 503 19.99 3.83 17.29
CA GLU A 503 21.37 4.31 17.45
C GLU A 503 22.00 3.93 18.80
N ARG A 504 21.22 3.96 19.89
CA ARG A 504 21.70 3.57 21.22
C ARG A 504 21.90 2.07 21.36
N VAL A 505 21.00 1.29 20.77
CA VAL A 505 21.16 -0.16 20.76
C VAL A 505 22.34 -0.57 19.88
N GLU A 506 22.58 0.15 18.78
CA GLU A 506 23.77 -0.03 17.94
C GLU A 506 25.05 0.34 18.72
N GLU A 507 25.10 1.51 19.39
CA GLU A 507 26.23 1.94 20.24
C GLU A 507 26.54 0.89 21.34
N GLU A 508 25.52 0.38 21.99
CA GLU A 508 25.67 -0.65 23.01
C GLU A 508 26.17 -1.98 22.42
N ALA A 509 25.61 -2.40 21.28
CA ALA A 509 26.08 -3.59 20.59
C ALA A 509 27.55 -3.47 20.14
N ARG A 510 27.97 -2.32 19.61
CA ARG A 510 29.38 -2.04 19.25
C ARG A 510 30.32 -2.03 20.48
N PHE A 511 29.85 -1.52 21.61
CA PHE A 511 30.61 -1.55 22.84
C PHE A 511 30.80 -2.97 23.38
N LEU A 512 29.75 -3.80 23.32
CA LEU A 512 29.76 -5.18 23.84
C LEU A 512 30.47 -6.15 22.88
N PHE A 513 30.44 -5.89 21.59
CA PHE A 513 30.98 -6.75 20.53
C PHE A 513 31.84 -5.92 19.54
N PRO A 514 33.02 -5.44 19.97
CA PRO A 514 33.84 -4.52 19.18
C PRO A 514 34.33 -5.13 17.86
N ASP A 515 34.52 -6.44 17.79
CA ASP A 515 35.00 -7.14 16.60
C ASP A 515 33.86 -7.60 15.65
N ALA A 516 32.60 -7.44 16.06
CA ALA A 516 31.45 -7.83 15.25
C ALA A 516 31.13 -6.80 14.15
N ARG A 517 30.74 -7.29 12.97
CA ARG A 517 30.27 -6.46 11.86
C ARG A 517 28.80 -6.11 12.10
N ILE A 518 28.53 -4.88 12.53
CA ILE A 518 27.21 -4.42 12.94
C ILE A 518 26.63 -3.48 11.90
N ALA A 519 25.39 -3.71 11.48
CA ALA A 519 24.63 -2.86 10.57
C ALA A 519 23.30 -2.45 11.17
N VAL A 520 22.73 -1.35 10.64
CA VAL A 520 21.43 -0.81 11.05
C VAL A 520 20.47 -0.83 9.86
N PHE A 521 19.30 -1.42 10.05
CA PHE A 521 18.21 -1.43 9.07
C PHE A 521 16.99 -0.68 9.61
N SER A 522 16.93 0.59 9.35
CA SER A 522 15.80 1.45 9.72
C SER A 522 15.42 2.38 8.57
N SER A 523 14.21 2.94 8.62
CA SER A 523 13.74 3.93 7.62
C SER A 523 14.61 5.19 7.52
N ASP A 524 15.45 5.45 8.53
CA ASP A 524 16.31 6.65 8.57
C ASP A 524 17.71 6.37 8.02
N THR A 525 18.17 5.11 8.10
CA THR A 525 19.49 4.70 7.58
C THR A 525 19.41 4.23 6.15
N VAL A 526 18.25 3.78 5.70
CA VAL A 526 18.03 3.30 4.34
C VAL A 526 17.19 4.31 3.59
N MET A 527 17.88 5.21 2.87
CA MET A 527 17.26 6.35 2.18
C MET A 527 16.61 5.96 0.84
N ASP A 528 17.02 4.84 0.23
CA ASP A 528 16.52 4.38 -1.06
C ASP A 528 16.43 2.84 -1.15
N ALA A 529 15.78 2.37 -2.19
CA ALA A 529 15.59 0.93 -2.43
C ALA A 529 16.90 0.19 -2.75
N ALA A 530 17.91 0.88 -3.29
CA ALA A 530 19.19 0.28 -3.62
C ALA A 530 20.03 0.00 -2.36
N GLY A 531 20.06 0.95 -1.40
CA GLY A 531 20.70 0.78 -0.11
C GLY A 531 20.04 -0.31 0.73
N ALA A 532 18.70 -0.39 0.71
CA ALA A 532 17.97 -1.47 1.35
C ALA A 532 18.39 -2.84 0.81
N ARG A 533 18.51 -2.94 -0.51
CA ARG A 533 18.92 -4.17 -1.18
C ARG A 533 20.34 -4.56 -0.81
N ALA A 534 21.30 -3.65 -0.94
CA ALA A 534 22.71 -3.93 -0.62
C ALA A 534 22.86 -4.47 0.80
N LEU A 535 22.12 -3.90 1.77
CA LEU A 535 22.14 -4.37 3.15
C LEU A 535 21.54 -5.78 3.30
N VAL A 536 20.44 -6.07 2.61
CA VAL A 536 19.82 -7.41 2.61
C VAL A 536 20.74 -8.45 1.98
N ASP A 537 21.40 -8.10 0.87
CA ASP A 537 22.34 -8.97 0.18
C ASP A 537 23.57 -9.26 1.06
N SER A 538 24.15 -8.22 1.71
CA SER A 538 25.27 -8.37 2.65
C SER A 538 24.89 -9.24 3.87
N MET A 539 23.67 -9.08 4.40
CA MET A 539 23.17 -9.92 5.48
C MET A 539 23.02 -11.39 5.02
N ALA A 540 22.47 -11.60 3.84
CA ALA A 540 22.31 -12.94 3.27
C ALA A 540 23.66 -13.61 2.94
N ALA A 541 24.66 -12.84 2.52
CA ALA A 541 26.03 -13.28 2.25
C ALA A 541 26.84 -13.59 3.54
N GLY A 542 26.33 -13.27 4.72
CA GLY A 542 27.05 -13.45 5.98
C GLY A 542 28.13 -12.40 6.26
N GLU A 543 28.03 -11.25 5.62
CA GLU A 543 28.96 -10.12 5.81
C GLU A 543 28.63 -9.25 7.05
N ILE A 544 27.46 -9.47 7.65
CA ILE A 544 26.97 -8.79 8.85
C ILE A 544 26.73 -9.83 9.93
N ASP A 545 27.22 -9.60 11.14
CA ASP A 545 27.08 -10.50 12.29
C ASP A 545 25.89 -10.11 13.17
N ILE A 546 25.67 -8.80 13.36
CA ILE A 546 24.59 -8.27 14.18
C ILE A 546 23.83 -7.21 13.37
N LEU A 547 22.53 -7.43 13.19
CA LEU A 547 21.63 -6.48 12.54
C LEU A 547 20.75 -5.79 13.59
N VAL A 548 20.89 -4.47 13.76
CA VAL A 548 19.94 -3.68 14.56
C VAL A 548 18.83 -3.20 13.64
N ALA A 549 17.59 -3.61 13.90
CA ALA A 549 16.53 -3.47 12.91
C ALA A 549 15.19 -2.99 13.50
N THR A 550 14.44 -2.29 12.67
CA THR A 550 13.04 -1.93 12.94
C THR A 550 12.09 -2.78 12.10
N GLN A 551 10.81 -2.41 12.07
CA GLN A 551 9.76 -3.17 11.35
C GLN A 551 10.09 -3.48 9.88
N ALA A 552 10.94 -2.68 9.21
CA ALA A 552 11.32 -2.90 7.82
C ALA A 552 12.03 -4.27 7.62
N ALA A 553 12.91 -4.66 8.55
CA ALA A 553 13.62 -5.94 8.49
C ALA A 553 12.77 -7.16 8.86
N ALA A 554 11.67 -6.95 9.61
CA ALA A 554 10.76 -8.03 9.98
C ALA A 554 9.94 -8.55 8.78
N LYS A 555 9.97 -7.87 7.62
CA LYS A 555 9.13 -8.17 6.46
C LYS A 555 9.94 -8.62 5.24
N GLY A 556 9.49 -9.70 4.60
CA GLY A 556 9.88 -10.07 3.22
C GLY A 556 11.29 -10.66 3.00
N HIS A 557 12.24 -10.53 3.94
CA HIS A 557 13.64 -10.93 3.72
C HIS A 557 13.95 -12.33 4.27
N ASN A 558 14.88 -13.01 3.64
CA ASN A 558 15.38 -14.32 4.07
C ASN A 558 16.86 -14.20 4.42
N PHE A 559 17.21 -14.53 5.68
CA PHE A 559 18.58 -14.48 6.19
C PHE A 559 19.00 -15.90 6.62
N PRO A 560 19.77 -16.62 5.80
CA PRO A 560 20.08 -18.05 6.02
C PRO A 560 20.77 -18.33 7.35
N ASN A 561 21.66 -17.45 7.79
CA ASN A 561 22.47 -17.62 9.00
C ASN A 561 21.88 -16.94 10.24
N LEU A 562 20.69 -16.33 10.15
CA LEU A 562 20.03 -15.67 11.29
C LEU A 562 19.42 -16.73 12.21
N THR A 563 20.05 -16.98 13.36
CA THR A 563 19.61 -17.96 14.34
C THR A 563 19.10 -17.35 15.63
N LEU A 564 19.42 -16.06 15.92
CA LEU A 564 18.95 -15.36 17.11
C LEU A 564 18.22 -14.07 16.75
N VAL A 565 17.00 -13.90 17.29
CA VAL A 565 16.27 -12.63 17.29
C VAL A 565 16.08 -12.16 18.72
N GLY A 566 16.63 -11.02 19.07
CA GLY A 566 16.43 -10.34 20.36
C GLY A 566 15.46 -9.18 20.20
N VAL A 567 14.29 -9.24 20.83
CA VAL A 567 13.35 -8.11 20.90
C VAL A 567 13.71 -7.27 22.11
N VAL A 568 14.12 -6.01 21.87
CA VAL A 568 14.67 -5.13 22.92
C VAL A 568 13.58 -4.62 23.88
N ASP A 569 12.36 -4.36 23.37
CA ASP A 569 11.20 -3.97 24.18
C ASP A 569 9.92 -4.55 23.55
N ALA A 570 9.40 -5.61 24.16
CA ALA A 570 8.19 -6.28 23.71
C ALA A 570 6.91 -5.59 24.20
N ASP A 571 6.99 -4.73 25.22
CA ASP A 571 5.84 -4.08 25.85
C ASP A 571 5.39 -2.80 25.12
N LEU A 572 6.23 -2.28 24.26
CA LEU A 572 6.09 -0.92 23.73
C LEU A 572 4.72 -0.65 23.08
N SER A 573 4.21 -1.61 22.32
CA SER A 573 2.91 -1.49 21.68
C SER A 573 1.72 -1.92 22.54
N LEU A 574 1.98 -2.60 23.68
CA LEU A 574 0.94 -3.02 24.61
C LEU A 574 0.53 -1.89 25.56
N ARG A 575 1.38 -0.85 25.68
CA ARG A 575 1.13 0.31 26.52
C ARG A 575 0.36 1.38 25.73
N GLY A 576 -0.96 1.35 25.78
CA GLY A 576 -1.76 2.40 25.14
C GLY A 576 -3.22 1.98 24.97
N GLY A 577 -4.10 2.95 24.76
CA GLY A 577 -5.54 2.72 24.58
C GLY A 577 -5.93 2.32 23.15
N ASP A 578 -5.02 1.76 22.35
CA ASP A 578 -5.34 1.29 21.01
C ASP A 578 -6.07 -0.06 21.09
N LEU A 579 -7.29 -0.10 20.59
CA LEU A 579 -8.15 -1.30 20.59
C LEU A 579 -7.54 -2.49 19.85
N ARG A 580 -6.55 -2.28 18.99
CA ARG A 580 -5.86 -3.32 18.22
C ARG A 580 -4.44 -3.59 18.72
N ALA A 581 -4.06 -3.05 19.88
CA ALA A 581 -2.69 -3.17 20.40
C ALA A 581 -2.24 -4.63 20.55
N GLY A 582 -3.10 -5.49 21.14
CA GLY A 582 -2.82 -6.92 21.31
C GLY A 582 -2.57 -7.64 20.00
N GLU A 583 -3.51 -7.52 19.06
CA GLU A 583 -3.42 -8.12 17.72
C GLU A 583 -2.15 -7.69 16.98
N ARG A 584 -1.88 -6.38 16.93
CA ARG A 584 -0.70 -5.85 16.23
C ARG A 584 0.61 -6.27 16.85
N THR A 585 0.66 -6.30 18.19
CA THR A 585 1.87 -6.73 18.90
C THR A 585 2.13 -8.20 18.64
N PHE A 586 1.08 -9.04 18.72
CA PHE A 586 1.20 -10.46 18.39
C PHE A 586 1.72 -10.66 16.97
N GLN A 587 1.11 -10.02 15.98
CA GLN A 587 1.48 -10.12 14.57
C GLN A 587 2.94 -9.70 14.34
N LEU A 588 3.34 -8.56 14.89
CA LEU A 588 4.68 -8.01 14.70
C LEU A 588 5.75 -8.88 15.34
N LEU A 589 5.54 -9.29 16.60
CA LEU A 589 6.52 -10.10 17.34
C LEU A 589 6.60 -11.53 16.77
N ALA A 590 5.49 -12.12 16.35
CA ALA A 590 5.47 -13.40 15.66
C ALA A 590 6.25 -13.35 14.34
N GLN A 591 6.09 -12.27 13.57
CA GLN A 591 6.84 -12.06 12.33
C GLN A 591 8.34 -11.89 12.58
N ALA A 592 8.71 -11.06 13.57
CA ALA A 592 10.11 -10.84 13.92
C ALA A 592 10.77 -12.13 14.43
N ALA A 593 10.15 -12.82 15.38
CA ALA A 593 10.60 -14.12 15.86
C ALA A 593 10.74 -15.15 14.73
N GLY A 594 9.74 -15.18 13.83
CA GLY A 594 9.73 -16.08 12.67
C GLY A 594 10.87 -15.85 11.67
N ARG A 595 11.73 -14.83 11.84
CA ARG A 595 12.93 -14.66 11.01
C ARG A 595 14.06 -15.61 11.42
N ALA A 596 14.13 -16.01 12.67
CA ALA A 596 15.15 -16.93 13.14
C ALA A 596 14.91 -18.36 12.62
N GLY A 597 15.97 -19.07 12.26
CA GLY A 597 15.93 -20.50 11.94
C GLY A 597 15.11 -20.84 10.70
N ARG A 598 15.26 -20.12 9.60
CA ARG A 598 14.54 -20.38 8.33
C ARG A 598 15.14 -21.49 7.48
N HIS A 599 16.33 -21.93 7.82
CA HIS A 599 17.04 -23.04 7.18
C HIS A 599 17.23 -24.20 8.16
N GLU A 600 18.24 -24.99 7.98
CA GLU A 600 18.52 -26.21 8.78
C GLU A 600 18.88 -25.94 10.23
N LYS A 601 19.32 -24.71 10.56
CA LYS A 601 19.73 -24.33 11.91
C LYS A 601 18.52 -23.96 12.78
N PRO A 602 18.44 -24.47 14.04
CA PRO A 602 17.36 -24.10 14.94
C PRO A 602 17.43 -22.60 15.31
N GLY A 603 16.30 -21.92 15.22
CA GLY A 603 16.18 -20.51 15.56
C GLY A 603 15.75 -20.29 17.01
N ARG A 604 16.16 -19.17 17.58
CA ARG A 604 15.74 -18.70 18.90
C ARG A 604 15.27 -17.26 18.84
N ALA A 605 14.20 -16.94 19.57
CA ALA A 605 13.73 -15.58 19.78
C ALA A 605 13.67 -15.28 21.28
N MET A 606 14.30 -14.20 21.71
CA MET A 606 14.33 -13.77 23.12
C MET A 606 13.68 -12.40 23.23
N LEU A 607 12.58 -12.32 23.98
CA LEU A 607 11.76 -11.11 24.11
C LEU A 607 11.96 -10.50 25.50
N GLN A 608 12.55 -9.31 25.56
CA GLN A 608 12.68 -8.55 26.79
C GLN A 608 11.36 -7.86 27.14
N THR A 609 10.85 -8.06 28.34
CA THR A 609 9.55 -7.54 28.77
C THR A 609 9.52 -7.26 30.28
N TYR A 610 8.77 -6.23 30.67
CA TYR A 610 8.41 -5.93 32.08
C TYR A 610 7.04 -6.53 32.43
N THR A 611 6.31 -7.10 31.48
CA THR A 611 4.99 -7.70 31.66
C THR A 611 4.93 -9.12 31.10
N PRO A 612 5.80 -10.05 31.62
CA PRO A 612 5.89 -11.40 31.05
C PRO A 612 4.56 -12.17 31.15
N ASP A 613 3.69 -11.83 32.08
CA ASP A 613 2.40 -12.48 32.29
C ASP A 613 1.29 -12.00 31.31
N HIS A 614 1.60 -11.04 30.45
CA HIS A 614 0.64 -10.52 29.47
C HIS A 614 0.22 -11.62 28.48
N ALA A 615 -1.09 -11.77 28.24
CA ALA A 615 -1.67 -12.85 27.42
C ALA A 615 -1.03 -12.97 26.02
N VAL A 616 -0.75 -11.85 25.36
CA VAL A 616 -0.05 -11.79 24.06
C VAL A 616 1.32 -12.45 24.12
N LEU A 617 2.12 -12.16 25.17
CA LEU A 617 3.48 -12.66 25.31
C LEU A 617 3.49 -14.13 25.70
N GLN A 618 2.55 -14.56 26.54
CA GLN A 618 2.40 -15.95 26.89
C GLN A 618 1.97 -16.81 25.69
N ALA A 619 1.05 -16.32 24.87
CA ALA A 619 0.64 -16.99 23.64
C ALA A 619 1.80 -17.10 22.63
N LEU A 620 2.63 -16.05 22.51
CA LEU A 620 3.84 -16.08 21.68
C LEU A 620 4.85 -17.12 22.19
N LYS A 621 5.10 -17.17 23.50
CA LYS A 621 5.98 -18.14 24.14
C LYS A 621 5.49 -19.57 23.94
N ALA A 622 4.20 -19.80 24.12
CA ALA A 622 3.58 -21.10 23.88
C ALA A 622 3.45 -21.45 22.40
N GLN A 623 3.65 -20.49 21.50
CA GLN A 623 3.38 -20.61 20.07
C GLN A 623 1.92 -21.02 19.77
N ASP A 624 1.01 -20.66 20.66
CA ASP A 624 -0.41 -20.94 20.57
C ASP A 624 -1.19 -19.72 20.07
N ARG A 625 -1.15 -19.54 18.75
CA ARG A 625 -1.88 -18.47 18.07
C ARG A 625 -3.39 -18.65 18.22
N ASP A 626 -3.87 -19.88 18.15
CA ASP A 626 -5.32 -20.14 18.12
C ASP A 626 -5.94 -19.77 19.48
N ALA A 627 -5.27 -20.07 20.61
CA ALA A 627 -5.70 -19.61 21.93
C ALA A 627 -5.67 -18.08 22.08
N PHE A 628 -4.65 -17.40 21.51
CA PHE A 628 -4.62 -15.93 21.49
C PHE A 628 -5.81 -15.36 20.72
N VAL A 629 -6.08 -15.89 19.51
CA VAL A 629 -7.17 -15.43 18.65
C VAL A 629 -8.53 -15.62 19.33
N GLU A 630 -8.74 -16.77 19.99
CA GLU A 630 -9.97 -17.04 20.72
C GLU A 630 -10.19 -16.07 21.89
N ALA A 631 -9.15 -15.84 22.69
CA ALA A 631 -9.21 -14.89 23.81
C ALA A 631 -9.50 -13.45 23.35
N GLU A 632 -8.81 -13.00 22.30
CA GLU A 632 -8.97 -11.65 21.74
C GLU A 632 -10.36 -11.49 21.07
N LEU A 633 -10.86 -12.49 20.35
CA LEU A 633 -12.20 -12.45 19.76
C LEU A 633 -13.27 -12.40 20.85
N ARG A 634 -13.15 -13.17 21.93
CA ARG A 634 -14.09 -13.13 23.07
C ARG A 634 -14.13 -11.73 23.69
N MET A 635 -12.98 -11.14 23.98
CA MET A 635 -12.90 -9.78 24.52
C MET A 635 -13.59 -8.75 23.59
N ARG A 636 -13.39 -8.87 22.28
CA ARG A 636 -14.01 -7.98 21.29
C ARG A 636 -15.52 -8.19 21.18
N GLU A 637 -16.00 -9.42 21.31
CA GLU A 637 -17.43 -9.73 21.33
C GLU A 637 -18.11 -9.09 22.53
N GLU A 638 -17.54 -9.26 23.75
CA GLU A 638 -18.03 -8.65 24.97
C GLU A 638 -18.06 -7.11 24.90
N ALA A 639 -17.09 -6.51 24.22
CA ALA A 639 -16.99 -5.07 24.04
C ALA A 639 -17.77 -4.53 22.82
N GLY A 640 -18.41 -5.38 22.01
CA GLY A 640 -19.07 -4.97 20.76
C GLY A 640 -18.14 -4.36 19.73
N LEU A 641 -16.87 -4.80 19.68
CA LEU A 641 -15.83 -4.30 18.77
C LEU A 641 -15.75 -5.14 17.49
N PRO A 642 -15.16 -4.62 16.40
CA PRO A 642 -14.93 -5.43 15.21
C PRO A 642 -14.15 -6.72 15.51
N PRO A 643 -14.56 -7.87 14.97
CA PRO A 643 -15.56 -8.09 13.92
C PRO A 643 -17.02 -8.23 14.35
N PHE A 644 -17.36 -8.12 15.63
CA PHE A 644 -18.73 -8.30 16.15
C PHE A 644 -19.57 -7.02 16.07
N GLY A 645 -18.93 -5.85 16.16
CA GLY A 645 -19.52 -4.53 15.92
C GLY A 645 -18.87 -3.83 14.74
N ARG A 646 -19.20 -2.55 14.57
CA ARG A 646 -18.63 -1.65 13.56
C ARG A 646 -18.15 -0.38 14.22
N LEU A 647 -17.10 0.21 13.68
CA LEU A 647 -16.53 1.47 14.19
C LEU A 647 -16.44 2.51 13.08
N ALA A 648 -16.62 3.76 13.46
CA ALA A 648 -16.26 4.91 12.64
C ALA A 648 -15.63 5.99 13.52
N ALA A 649 -14.70 6.75 12.96
CA ALA A 649 -14.14 7.93 13.61
C ALA A 649 -14.49 9.20 12.82
N VAL A 650 -14.88 10.25 13.50
CA VAL A 650 -15.00 11.59 12.94
C VAL A 650 -13.85 12.42 13.47
N ILE A 651 -13.01 12.95 12.58
CA ILE A 651 -11.86 13.77 12.94
C ILE A 651 -12.08 15.17 12.36
N ALA A 652 -12.32 16.14 13.25
CA ALA A 652 -12.39 17.53 12.89
C ALA A 652 -11.06 18.23 13.17
N SER A 653 -10.58 19.06 12.25
CA SER A 653 -9.30 19.78 12.40
C SER A 653 -9.36 21.20 11.88
N GLY A 654 -8.73 22.13 12.59
CA GLY A 654 -8.69 23.53 12.21
C GLY A 654 -7.50 24.27 12.82
N PRO A 655 -7.01 25.36 12.16
CA PRO A 655 -5.98 26.23 12.74
C PRO A 655 -6.52 27.09 13.89
N ASP A 656 -7.81 27.44 13.85
CA ASP A 656 -8.51 28.21 14.89
C ASP A 656 -9.21 27.23 15.85
N GLY A 657 -8.75 27.22 17.10
CA GLY A 657 -9.30 26.36 18.14
C GLY A 657 -10.73 26.71 18.51
N ALA A 658 -11.08 27.99 18.58
CA ALA A 658 -12.43 28.42 18.95
C ALA A 658 -13.46 28.04 17.88
N ALA A 659 -13.12 28.23 16.61
CA ALA A 659 -13.98 27.81 15.49
C ALA A 659 -14.12 26.28 15.43
N LEU A 660 -13.06 25.55 15.77
CA LEU A 660 -13.09 24.08 15.85
C LEU A 660 -13.99 23.61 17.00
N ASP A 661 -13.82 24.17 18.20
CA ASP A 661 -14.62 23.84 19.39
C ASP A 661 -16.10 24.10 19.15
N ALA A 662 -16.45 25.30 18.64
CA ALA A 662 -17.84 25.64 18.28
C ALA A 662 -18.44 24.67 17.25
N TYR A 663 -17.66 24.26 16.27
CA TYR A 663 -18.13 23.29 15.27
C TYR A 663 -18.36 21.87 15.87
N VAL A 664 -17.45 21.36 16.70
CA VAL A 664 -17.62 20.02 17.28
C VAL A 664 -18.75 19.98 18.30
N GLU A 665 -19.00 21.06 19.04
CA GLU A 665 -20.16 21.20 19.91
C GLU A 665 -21.48 21.23 19.12
N ALA A 666 -21.52 22.00 18.02
CA ALA A 666 -22.67 22.01 17.12
C ALA A 666 -22.93 20.63 16.49
N LEU A 667 -21.86 19.92 16.11
CA LEU A 667 -21.95 18.56 15.57
C LEU A 667 -22.45 17.57 16.63
N ALA A 668 -21.99 17.68 17.87
CA ALA A 668 -22.46 16.86 18.99
C ALA A 668 -23.96 17.07 19.29
N ALA A 669 -24.42 18.29 19.22
CA ALA A 669 -25.81 18.62 19.47
C ALA A 669 -26.82 18.07 18.47
N VAL A 670 -26.34 17.66 17.27
CA VAL A 670 -27.19 17.15 16.19
C VAL A 670 -26.96 15.66 15.89
N ILE A 671 -26.37 14.90 16.82
CA ILE A 671 -26.19 13.45 16.67
C ILE A 671 -27.58 12.80 16.40
N PRO A 672 -27.72 12.01 15.32
CA PRO A 672 -28.98 11.29 15.08
C PRO A 672 -29.24 10.28 16.19
N ASN A 673 -30.46 10.16 16.63
CA ASN A 673 -30.85 9.04 17.51
C ASN A 673 -31.03 7.79 16.65
N ALA A 674 -30.30 6.72 16.97
CA ALA A 674 -30.37 5.44 16.27
C ALA A 674 -30.10 4.31 17.28
N GLU A 675 -30.98 3.30 17.28
CA GLU A 675 -30.81 2.11 18.10
C GLU A 675 -29.55 1.35 17.66
N GLY A 676 -28.80 0.81 18.61
CA GLY A 676 -27.55 0.10 18.35
C GLY A 676 -26.39 0.96 17.89
N VAL A 677 -26.46 2.30 18.10
CA VAL A 677 -25.35 3.23 17.83
C VAL A 677 -25.00 4.00 19.09
N GLU A 678 -23.72 4.04 19.42
CA GLU A 678 -23.15 4.85 20.50
C GLU A 678 -22.11 5.79 19.93
N VAL A 679 -22.15 7.05 20.39
CA VAL A 679 -21.19 8.09 19.98
C VAL A 679 -20.44 8.59 21.20
N PHE A 680 -19.12 8.48 21.16
CA PHE A 680 -18.21 8.94 22.22
C PHE A 680 -17.50 10.22 21.76
N GLY A 681 -17.40 11.20 22.62
CA GLY A 681 -16.75 12.49 22.34
C GLY A 681 -17.75 13.66 22.34
N PRO A 682 -17.33 14.89 21.96
CA PRO A 682 -16.02 15.22 21.38
C PRO A 682 -14.86 15.10 22.39
N ALA A 683 -13.73 14.62 21.94
CA ALA A 683 -12.49 14.55 22.71
C ALA A 683 -11.30 15.05 21.88
N ASP A 684 -10.24 15.50 22.54
CA ASP A 684 -8.99 15.78 21.85
C ASP A 684 -8.47 14.51 21.19
N ALA A 685 -7.98 14.60 19.96
CA ALA A 685 -7.31 13.48 19.33
C ALA A 685 -5.99 13.19 20.09
N PRO A 686 -5.50 11.94 20.14
CA PRO A 686 -4.22 11.60 20.78
C PRO A 686 -3.04 12.43 20.29
N LEU A 687 -3.07 12.85 19.01
CA LEU A 687 -2.24 13.90 18.46
C LEU A 687 -3.14 15.10 18.23
N SER A 688 -3.30 15.93 19.27
CA SER A 688 -4.28 17.04 19.27
C SER A 688 -3.83 18.20 18.40
N LEU A 689 -2.52 18.30 18.09
CA LEU A 689 -1.96 19.31 17.17
C LEU A 689 -1.12 18.63 16.08
N VAL A 690 -1.45 18.86 14.81
CA VAL A 690 -0.71 18.35 13.65
C VAL A 690 -0.59 19.43 12.60
N ARG A 691 0.64 19.79 12.20
CA ARG A 691 0.92 20.83 11.19
C ARG A 691 0.20 22.14 11.49
N GLY A 692 0.23 22.59 12.75
CA GLY A 692 -0.44 23.80 13.21
C GLY A 692 -1.96 23.75 13.25
N ARG A 693 -2.58 22.59 13.07
CA ARG A 693 -4.03 22.40 13.14
C ARG A 693 -4.39 21.57 14.38
N ARG A 694 -5.26 22.11 15.23
CA ARG A 694 -5.86 21.35 16.33
C ARG A 694 -6.80 20.29 15.79
N ARG A 695 -6.92 19.17 16.52
CA ARG A 695 -7.73 18.01 16.13
C ARG A 695 -8.62 17.57 17.29
N LYS A 696 -9.90 17.42 16.99
CA LYS A 696 -10.91 16.81 17.86
C LYS A 696 -11.49 15.59 17.18
N ARG A 697 -11.94 14.62 17.97
CA ARG A 697 -12.50 13.39 17.42
C ARG A 697 -13.78 12.97 18.13
N PHE A 698 -14.60 12.23 17.39
CA PHE A 698 -15.63 11.35 17.91
C PHE A 698 -15.31 9.92 17.49
N LEU A 699 -15.70 8.98 18.34
CA LEU A 699 -15.71 7.56 18.01
C LEU A 699 -17.17 7.11 17.99
N VAL A 700 -17.57 6.44 16.93
CA VAL A 700 -18.89 5.84 16.76
C VAL A 700 -18.73 4.33 16.83
N ARG A 701 -19.44 3.68 17.73
CA ARG A 701 -19.61 2.24 17.80
C ARG A 701 -21.04 1.91 17.36
N ALA A 702 -21.18 0.91 16.50
CA ALA A 702 -22.47 0.47 16.03
C ALA A 702 -22.57 -1.05 16.01
N ASP A 703 -23.77 -1.56 16.24
CA ASP A 703 -24.06 -2.97 16.03
C ASP A 703 -23.86 -3.34 14.56
N ARG A 704 -23.53 -4.60 14.31
CA ARG A 704 -23.19 -5.07 12.97
C ARG A 704 -24.33 -4.93 11.95
N THR A 705 -25.57 -4.95 12.40
CA THR A 705 -26.77 -4.84 11.57
C THR A 705 -27.12 -3.40 11.20
N VAL A 706 -26.51 -2.42 11.85
CA VAL A 706 -26.79 -0.99 11.62
C VAL A 706 -26.16 -0.53 10.29
N ASP A 707 -26.91 0.27 9.52
CA ASP A 707 -26.34 1.03 8.39
C ASP A 707 -25.51 2.22 8.90
N LEU A 708 -24.25 1.89 9.27
CA LEU A 708 -23.32 2.88 9.79
C LEU A 708 -23.03 3.98 8.77
N GLN A 709 -22.95 3.66 7.48
CA GLN A 709 -22.70 4.65 6.42
C GLN A 709 -23.85 5.63 6.27
N GLY A 710 -25.07 5.13 6.29
CA GLY A 710 -26.29 5.97 6.29
C GLY A 710 -26.36 6.88 7.52
N PHE A 711 -26.05 6.34 8.71
CA PHE A 711 -25.97 7.13 9.95
C PHE A 711 -24.94 8.25 9.85
N MET A 712 -23.70 7.93 9.43
CA MET A 712 -22.61 8.90 9.31
C MET A 712 -22.90 9.98 8.27
N SER A 713 -23.49 9.62 7.14
CA SER A 713 -23.91 10.56 6.09
C SER A 713 -24.98 11.52 6.59
N ALA A 714 -26.00 10.99 7.26
CA ALA A 714 -27.07 11.79 7.85
C ALA A 714 -26.56 12.73 8.95
N TRP A 715 -25.64 12.26 9.79
CA TRP A 715 -25.04 13.09 10.84
C TRP A 715 -24.20 14.21 10.25
N ARG A 716 -23.30 13.90 9.30
CA ARG A 716 -22.48 14.90 8.61
C ARG A 716 -23.32 15.99 7.94
N ALA A 717 -24.47 15.65 7.38
CA ALA A 717 -25.33 16.61 6.67
C ALA A 717 -26.03 17.61 7.62
N ARG A 718 -26.14 17.32 8.93
CA ARG A 718 -26.86 18.16 9.91
C ARG A 718 -26.05 19.36 10.41
N ALA A 719 -24.73 19.36 10.27
CA ALA A 719 -23.85 20.46 10.71
C ALA A 719 -23.04 21.02 9.54
N LYS A 720 -23.21 22.31 9.27
CA LYS A 720 -22.45 22.98 8.21
C LYS A 720 -20.99 23.15 8.64
N VAL A 721 -20.09 22.59 7.85
CA VAL A 721 -18.64 22.68 8.09
C VAL A 721 -18.13 24.08 7.75
N PRO A 722 -17.52 24.83 8.69
CA PRO A 722 -16.87 26.10 8.40
C PRO A 722 -15.69 25.92 7.44
N ASN A 723 -15.38 26.94 6.62
CA ASN A 723 -14.27 26.88 5.65
C ASN A 723 -12.89 26.65 6.30
N SER A 724 -12.70 27.06 7.56
CA SER A 724 -11.46 26.86 8.34
C SER A 724 -11.33 25.45 8.92
N VAL A 725 -12.44 24.69 9.00
CA VAL A 725 -12.47 23.36 9.59
C VAL A 725 -12.48 22.30 8.49
N ARG A 726 -11.65 21.29 8.64
CA ARG A 726 -11.66 20.07 7.81
C ARG A 726 -12.24 18.94 8.63
N VAL A 727 -13.19 18.23 8.07
CA VAL A 727 -13.80 17.03 8.67
C VAL A 727 -13.46 15.82 7.82
N VAL A 728 -13.03 14.77 8.49
CA VAL A 728 -12.70 13.48 7.89
C VAL A 728 -13.49 12.41 8.62
N ILE A 729 -14.12 11.52 7.87
CA ILE A 729 -14.78 10.33 8.39
C ILE A 729 -13.90 9.13 8.03
N ASP A 730 -13.56 8.32 9.01
CA ASP A 730 -12.83 7.09 8.83
C ASP A 730 -13.73 5.93 9.24
N ILE A 731 -14.18 5.16 8.27
CA ILE A 731 -14.93 3.93 8.47
C ILE A 731 -13.94 2.80 8.71
N ASP A 732 -14.26 1.96 9.71
CA ASP A 732 -13.39 0.87 10.17
C ASP A 732 -11.95 1.37 10.45
N PRO A 733 -11.81 2.33 11.40
CA PRO A 733 -10.51 2.93 11.72
C PRO A 733 -9.54 1.83 12.17
N TYR A 734 -8.35 1.88 11.62
CA TYR A 734 -7.30 0.91 11.92
C TYR A 734 -6.43 1.36 13.09
N SER A 735 -6.28 2.66 13.28
CA SER A 735 -5.57 3.28 14.41
C SER A 735 -6.45 4.32 15.07
N PHE A 736 -6.38 4.39 16.38
CA PHE A 736 -7.06 5.38 17.21
C PHE A 736 -6.09 6.47 17.71
N LEU A 737 -4.87 6.50 17.18
CA LEU A 737 -3.83 7.48 17.52
C LEU A 737 -3.92 8.76 16.69
#